data_f44dddc81e4b3fa26526f419574d485a
#
_entry.id   f44dddc81e4b3fa26526f419574d485a
#
_cell.length_a   1.000
_cell.length_b   1.000
_cell.length_c   1.000
_cell.angle_alpha   90.00
_cell.angle_beta   90.00
_cell.angle_gamma   90.00
#
_symmetry.space_group_name_H-M   'P 1'
#
loop_
_entity.id
_entity.type
_entity.pdbx_description
1 polymer ?
#
loop_
_entity_poly.entity_id
_entity_poly.type
_entity_poly.pdbx_seq_one_letter_code
_entity_poly.pdbx_strand_id
1 'polypeptide(L)'
;MKNWIMTALVALTGCGGGSTPTDHAPATLLEPRQSAARAQILADSASGFVCAPEAVTCVEVSSTASSAQATAPITFGQPFRSGDLPTGTALHAQDSTGAVPLQVDGVSTREDGSVRLALLSAQLRNLQPGEKRLLQVFAGPAPGGSMPATSYTVPSEGLSVQATVYKPQLSQVVFGNRNGHTPGTPFQDGEVITLTLTMGEVTETHSVTVTGNLVGGAFTSLTQIAWAFHNQINARANGLFKAIKEGESYETLGLTTREPGRGPFTVNLQTNSASPIRVDSLKAFAAPQLYQATATEQRAALQAAIEQNLKPHLVGAVAREHTLVLPLRNAQGQAHPQLAARVHTRLLDGGARVRHDLVMENAWAYNPEPGNLTYSLQARLGNQLVLDQAPFTHYHHARWHRVLWQGPEVKAVVRHHMPYAMASGVIWQYNLDLKIAERTLAEEATRLAAANTGLMQSGFLTPYFGTTGGRHEIGPYPRWTALYLITQDDRARASMMTHADLVGGVPIHYRDAVTDQPLDLDRHPGVTVRVATSAPADALPAMSDSGTLWSPDIAHQGSFTFVPYVLTGDVYHLDELMFWAAWNMNGYNPGYRGLGLGLLHPEQVRGQAWAMRALGEAARALPDAHPMKRYFETRLANNFAWYNDTYKVGGPVSPLGALVNPYQDDTIGPWQNDFFGLVVAQLAQDGYAQARPIFNWVSQFNVGRFMHEADAGYCVAKAPAYYVKVVKTVDGKRVPIDNWREVFQTNWPGVTCDANLPLDPSSYPGSSLGYAANARAMLAASANAGHPDALAVYRMWVARTPGIDNAFLTDPTWAVTPLRH
;
A
#
# COMPACT_ATOMS: atom_id res chain seq x y z
N MET A 1 -0.16 -20.26 -48.65
CA MET A 1 -1.10 -20.79 -49.63
C MET A 1 -2.52 -20.62 -49.14
N LYS A 2 -3.31 -19.94 -49.96
CA LYS A 2 -4.77 -19.80 -49.98
C LYS A 2 -5.47 -19.04 -48.84
N ASN A 3 -5.80 -17.80 -49.24
CA ASN A 3 -6.89 -16.93 -48.78
C ASN A 3 -8.23 -17.58 -48.59
N TRP A 4 -8.99 -17.06 -47.62
CA TRP A 4 -10.43 -16.83 -47.79
C TRP A 4 -10.81 -15.53 -47.08
N ILE A 5 -11.19 -14.54 -47.92
CA ILE A 5 -11.88 -13.32 -47.58
C ILE A 5 -13.37 -13.66 -47.67
N MET A 6 -14.15 -13.28 -46.65
CA MET A 6 -15.60 -13.20 -46.77
C MET A 6 -16.08 -11.82 -46.28
N THR A 7 -16.46 -11.02 -47.26
CA THR A 7 -17.11 -9.70 -47.09
C THR A 7 -18.61 -9.97 -46.85
N ALA A 8 -19.16 -9.42 -45.78
CA ALA A 8 -20.59 -9.30 -45.63
C ALA A 8 -20.99 -7.82 -45.57
N LEU A 9 -21.66 -7.40 -46.59
CA LEU A 9 -22.33 -6.12 -46.74
C LEU A 9 -23.71 -6.21 -46.05
N VAL A 10 -24.04 -5.32 -45.13
CA VAL A 10 -25.43 -5.14 -44.67
C VAL A 10 -25.82 -3.65 -44.82
N ALA A 11 -26.93 -3.49 -45.45
CA ALA A 11 -27.51 -2.21 -45.85
C ALA A 11 -28.09 -1.42 -44.68
N LEU A 12 -27.88 -0.11 -44.75
CA LEU A 12 -28.58 0.89 -43.95
C LEU A 12 -30.01 1.10 -44.48
N THR A 13 -30.99 0.91 -43.59
CA THR A 13 -32.31 1.56 -43.74
C THR A 13 -32.58 2.40 -42.50
N GLY A 14 -32.63 3.69 -42.67
CA GLY A 14 -32.96 4.63 -41.62
C GLY A 14 -34.47 4.65 -41.32
N CYS A 15 -34.82 4.82 -40.07
CA CYS A 15 -36.07 5.42 -39.65
C CYS A 15 -35.79 6.31 -38.43
N GLY A 16 -36.06 7.60 -38.60
CA GLY A 16 -35.98 8.56 -37.53
C GLY A 16 -37.11 8.39 -36.51
N GLY A 17 -36.75 8.47 -35.25
CA GLY A 17 -37.69 8.60 -34.16
C GLY A 17 -37.03 9.48 -33.09
N GLY A 18 -37.48 10.73 -32.96
CA GLY A 18 -37.07 11.63 -31.91
C GLY A 18 -37.52 11.09 -30.56
N SER A 19 -36.57 10.82 -29.67
CA SER A 19 -36.81 10.57 -28.26
C SER A 19 -36.62 11.89 -27.49
N THR A 20 -37.70 12.36 -26.92
CA THR A 20 -37.77 13.36 -25.88
C THR A 20 -36.87 12.95 -24.70
N PRO A 21 -36.27 13.90 -23.95
CA PRO A 21 -35.53 13.58 -22.74
C PRO A 21 -36.52 12.99 -21.71
N THR A 22 -36.25 11.78 -21.29
CA THR A 22 -36.93 11.18 -20.15
C THR A 22 -36.59 11.95 -18.89
N ASP A 23 -37.60 12.53 -18.27
CA ASP A 23 -37.53 13.03 -16.89
C ASP A 23 -36.91 11.96 -15.98
N HIS A 24 -35.81 12.32 -15.32
CA HIS A 24 -35.30 11.52 -14.22
C HIS A 24 -36.36 11.49 -13.11
N ALA A 25 -36.91 10.33 -12.85
CA ALA A 25 -37.76 10.10 -11.68
C ALA A 25 -37.05 10.57 -10.41
N PRO A 26 -37.74 11.21 -9.46
CA PRO A 26 -37.16 11.62 -8.20
C PRO A 26 -36.59 10.40 -7.48
N ALA A 27 -35.42 10.57 -6.84
CA ALA A 27 -34.74 9.55 -6.07
C ALA A 27 -35.72 8.82 -5.15
N THR A 28 -35.86 7.51 -5.37
CA THR A 28 -36.71 6.64 -4.55
C THR A 28 -36.20 6.69 -3.11
N LEU A 29 -37.10 7.11 -2.18
CA LEU A 29 -36.82 7.01 -0.76
C LEU A 29 -36.45 5.58 -0.40
N LEU A 30 -35.43 5.42 0.47
CA LEU A 30 -34.96 4.12 0.97
C LEU A 30 -36.15 3.22 1.37
N GLU A 31 -36.08 1.95 1.02
CA GLU A 31 -37.03 0.94 1.49
C GLU A 31 -37.09 0.98 3.04
N PRO A 32 -38.28 0.85 3.65
CA PRO A 32 -38.45 0.96 5.11
C PRO A 32 -37.57 0.01 5.93
N ARG A 33 -37.23 -1.18 5.38
CA ARG A 33 -36.31 -2.15 6.01
C ARG A 33 -34.85 -1.66 6.01
N GLN A 34 -34.37 -0.99 4.95
CA GLN A 34 -33.02 -0.45 4.88
C GLN A 34 -32.84 0.73 5.85
N SER A 35 -33.84 1.58 5.98
CA SER A 35 -33.82 2.70 6.93
C SER A 35 -33.81 2.22 8.39
N ALA A 36 -34.56 1.17 8.73
CA ALA A 36 -34.54 0.58 10.07
C ALA A 36 -33.19 -0.06 10.43
N ALA A 37 -32.62 -0.83 9.50
CA ALA A 37 -31.29 -1.42 9.69
C ALA A 37 -30.19 -0.36 9.85
N ARG A 38 -30.24 0.73 9.08
CA ARG A 38 -29.33 1.85 9.22
C ARG A 38 -29.47 2.52 10.60
N ALA A 39 -30.69 2.82 11.03
CA ALA A 39 -30.95 3.45 12.33
C ALA A 39 -30.41 2.59 13.49
N GLN A 40 -30.55 1.27 13.43
CA GLN A 40 -29.99 0.36 14.43
C GLN A 40 -28.44 0.42 14.47
N ILE A 41 -27.78 0.45 13.32
CA ILE A 41 -26.31 0.59 13.26
C ILE A 41 -25.86 1.96 13.78
N LEU A 42 -26.57 3.03 13.45
CA LEU A 42 -26.24 4.39 13.89
C LEU A 42 -26.42 4.57 15.41
N ALA A 43 -27.24 3.76 16.05
CA ALA A 43 -27.44 3.71 17.48
C ALA A 43 -26.37 2.88 18.22
N ASP A 44 -25.48 2.15 17.51
CA ASP A 44 -24.38 1.40 18.13
C ASP A 44 -23.29 2.36 18.67
N SER A 45 -23.09 2.32 19.99
CA SER A 45 -22.16 3.19 20.69
C SER A 45 -20.72 2.67 20.76
N ALA A 46 -20.37 1.65 19.99
CA ALA A 46 -19.02 1.07 20.05
C ALA A 46 -17.89 2.06 19.69
N SER A 47 -18.21 3.16 18.98
CA SER A 47 -17.28 4.28 18.73
C SER A 47 -17.20 5.31 19.86
N GLY A 48 -17.94 5.13 20.95
CA GLY A 48 -18.05 6.10 22.04
C GLY A 48 -19.09 7.21 21.81
N PHE A 49 -19.78 7.21 20.67
CA PHE A 49 -20.89 8.13 20.34
C PHE A 49 -21.89 7.43 19.40
N VAL A 50 -23.08 8.02 19.29
CA VAL A 50 -24.17 7.54 18.43
C VAL A 50 -24.58 8.65 17.46
N CYS A 51 -25.07 8.26 16.30
CA CYS A 51 -25.61 9.19 15.31
C CYS A 51 -27.14 9.38 15.50
N ALA A 52 -27.64 10.52 15.04
CA ALA A 52 -29.09 10.72 14.96
C ALA A 52 -29.74 9.67 14.04
N PRO A 53 -30.94 9.15 14.38
CA PRO A 53 -31.56 8.07 13.57
C PRO A 53 -31.86 8.47 12.12
N GLU A 54 -32.08 9.75 11.86
CA GLU A 54 -32.37 10.30 10.53
C GLU A 54 -31.09 10.61 9.73
N ALA A 55 -29.91 10.62 10.38
CA ALA A 55 -28.66 10.86 9.70
C ALA A 55 -28.33 9.73 8.72
N VAL A 56 -27.54 10.01 7.70
CA VAL A 56 -26.89 8.99 6.88
C VAL A 56 -25.69 8.43 7.62
N THR A 57 -24.94 9.31 8.27
CA THR A 57 -23.77 8.99 9.09
C THR A 57 -23.44 10.14 10.04
N CYS A 58 -22.48 9.94 10.93
CA CYS A 58 -21.88 11.04 11.69
C CYS A 58 -20.40 10.78 12.00
N VAL A 59 -19.70 11.84 12.39
CA VAL A 59 -18.30 11.77 12.84
C VAL A 59 -18.11 12.65 14.08
N GLU A 60 -17.24 12.26 14.99
CA GLU A 60 -16.77 13.12 16.08
C GLU A 60 -15.54 13.91 15.62
N VAL A 61 -15.58 15.22 15.75
CA VAL A 61 -14.46 16.13 15.49
C VAL A 61 -13.88 16.58 16.81
N SER A 62 -12.64 16.21 17.10
CA SER A 62 -11.93 16.55 18.33
C SER A 62 -10.87 17.61 18.06
N SER A 63 -10.93 18.74 18.79
CA SER A 63 -9.90 19.78 18.73
C SER A 63 -8.62 19.33 19.43
N THR A 64 -7.49 19.43 18.73
CA THR A 64 -6.15 19.27 19.30
C THR A 64 -5.41 20.60 19.46
N ALA A 65 -6.09 21.72 19.21
CA ALA A 65 -5.54 23.06 19.34
C ALA A 65 -5.42 23.46 20.83
N SER A 66 -4.45 24.30 21.13
CA SER A 66 -4.27 24.91 22.47
C SER A 66 -5.11 26.19 22.64
N SER A 67 -5.70 26.73 21.57
CA SER A 67 -6.56 27.91 21.56
C SER A 67 -7.78 27.65 20.67
N ALA A 68 -8.86 28.45 20.87
CA ALA A 68 -10.06 28.34 20.07
C ALA A 68 -9.77 28.62 18.60
N GLN A 69 -10.34 27.78 17.72
CA GLN A 69 -10.27 27.94 16.28
C GLN A 69 -11.55 28.62 15.80
N ALA A 70 -11.49 29.87 15.36
CA ALA A 70 -12.67 30.60 14.85
C ALA A 70 -13.33 29.86 13.68
N THR A 71 -12.52 29.30 12.78
CA THR A 71 -12.92 28.35 11.74
C THR A 71 -12.01 27.14 11.79
N ALA A 72 -12.58 25.94 11.61
CA ALA A 72 -11.87 24.67 11.51
C ALA A 72 -12.41 23.90 10.29
N PRO A 73 -11.93 24.22 9.07
CA PRO A 73 -12.25 23.44 7.88
C PRO A 73 -11.53 22.10 7.94
N ILE A 74 -12.29 21.02 7.93
CA ILE A 74 -11.80 19.64 7.93
C ILE A 74 -12.16 18.95 6.62
N THR A 75 -11.36 17.98 6.20
CA THR A 75 -11.67 17.07 5.08
C THR A 75 -11.44 15.65 5.53
N PHE A 76 -12.33 14.74 5.18
CA PHE A 76 -12.24 13.32 5.50
C PHE A 76 -12.95 12.48 4.43
N GLY A 77 -12.53 11.24 4.23
CA GLY A 77 -13.27 10.29 3.42
C GLY A 77 -14.39 9.65 4.26
N GLN A 78 -15.53 9.39 3.65
CA GLN A 78 -16.68 8.78 4.29
C GLN A 78 -17.18 7.60 3.46
N PRO A 79 -17.06 6.36 3.96
CA PRO A 79 -17.67 5.20 3.35
C PRO A 79 -19.17 5.14 3.64
N PHE A 80 -19.96 4.75 2.64
CA PHE A 80 -21.41 4.61 2.75
C PHE A 80 -21.83 3.15 2.52
N ARG A 81 -22.91 2.71 3.16
CA ARG A 81 -23.51 1.40 2.90
C ARG A 81 -24.20 1.39 1.53
N SER A 82 -24.22 0.22 0.90
CA SER A 82 -24.99 0.00 -0.33
C SER A 82 -26.46 0.42 -0.13
N GLY A 83 -26.99 1.21 -1.05
CA GLY A 83 -28.34 1.74 -1.04
C GLY A 83 -28.61 2.92 -0.12
N ASP A 84 -27.75 3.27 0.85
CA ASP A 84 -28.01 4.34 1.82
C ASP A 84 -27.93 5.74 1.20
N LEU A 85 -27.15 5.93 0.16
CA LEU A 85 -26.98 7.21 -0.52
C LEU A 85 -26.98 7.04 -2.04
N PRO A 86 -28.10 7.22 -2.73
CA PRO A 86 -28.13 7.23 -4.20
C PRO A 86 -27.23 8.32 -4.77
N THR A 87 -26.55 8.03 -5.90
CA THR A 87 -25.70 9.01 -6.59
C THR A 87 -26.52 10.25 -6.97
N GLY A 88 -25.92 11.43 -6.78
CA GLY A 88 -26.58 12.71 -7.03
C GLY A 88 -27.44 13.22 -5.87
N THR A 89 -27.62 12.43 -4.81
CA THR A 89 -28.31 12.92 -3.59
C THR A 89 -27.49 14.01 -2.91
N ALA A 90 -28.07 15.17 -2.68
CA ALA A 90 -27.45 16.24 -1.91
C ALA A 90 -27.24 15.80 -0.45
N LEU A 91 -26.17 16.28 0.17
CA LEU A 91 -25.92 16.09 1.59
C LEU A 91 -25.86 17.46 2.29
N HIS A 92 -26.30 17.49 3.56
CA HIS A 92 -26.07 18.61 4.44
C HIS A 92 -25.59 18.13 5.82
N ALA A 93 -24.98 19.02 6.57
CA ALA A 93 -24.45 18.68 7.89
C ALA A 93 -24.94 19.64 8.96
N GLN A 94 -25.02 19.13 10.19
CA GLN A 94 -25.39 19.88 11.39
C GLN A 94 -24.51 19.42 12.57
N ASP A 95 -24.26 20.36 13.48
CA ASP A 95 -23.65 20.07 14.77
C ASP A 95 -24.47 20.71 15.90
N SER A 96 -23.98 20.70 17.14
CA SER A 96 -24.62 21.31 18.30
C SER A 96 -24.81 22.83 18.16
N THR A 97 -24.16 23.49 17.21
CA THR A 97 -24.28 24.93 16.95
C THR A 97 -25.22 25.26 15.79
N GLY A 98 -25.73 24.26 15.09
CA GLY A 98 -26.67 24.38 13.97
C GLY A 98 -26.09 23.85 12.66
N ALA A 99 -26.52 24.46 11.54
CA ALA A 99 -26.08 24.04 10.21
C ALA A 99 -24.56 24.28 9.98
N VAL A 100 -23.87 23.26 9.49
CA VAL A 100 -22.44 23.30 9.18
C VAL A 100 -22.26 23.27 7.66
N PRO A 101 -21.48 24.21 7.09
CA PRO A 101 -21.11 24.16 5.69
C PRO A 101 -20.48 22.81 5.33
N LEU A 102 -21.05 22.14 4.33
CA LEU A 102 -20.60 20.82 3.84
C LEU A 102 -20.39 20.84 2.33
N GLN A 103 -19.31 20.25 1.89
CA GLN A 103 -18.92 20.05 0.50
C GLN A 103 -18.67 18.57 0.26
N VAL A 104 -19.05 18.07 -0.91
CA VAL A 104 -18.90 16.67 -1.30
C VAL A 104 -18.05 16.59 -2.57
N ASP A 105 -16.97 15.83 -2.52
CA ASP A 105 -16.04 15.59 -3.63
C ASP A 105 -15.69 14.11 -3.72
N GLY A 106 -14.90 13.74 -4.70
CA GLY A 106 -14.22 12.45 -4.77
C GLY A 106 -15.15 11.25 -4.70
N VAL A 107 -16.33 11.33 -5.32
CA VAL A 107 -17.38 10.30 -5.25
C VAL A 107 -16.94 9.06 -6.04
N SER A 108 -17.01 7.90 -5.38
CA SER A 108 -16.92 6.56 -5.98
C SER A 108 -18.26 5.84 -5.79
N THR A 109 -18.80 5.26 -6.87
CA THR A 109 -20.13 4.63 -6.86
C THR A 109 -20.01 3.10 -6.97
N ARG A 110 -21.10 2.41 -6.58
CA ARG A 110 -21.30 0.96 -6.77
C ARG A 110 -22.09 0.70 -8.04
N GLU A 111 -22.11 -0.55 -8.46
CA GLU A 111 -22.91 -1.02 -9.60
C GLU A 111 -24.42 -0.80 -9.40
N ASP A 112 -24.90 -0.74 -8.16
CA ASP A 112 -26.31 -0.45 -7.80
C ASP A 112 -26.67 1.06 -7.87
N GLY A 113 -25.70 1.91 -8.26
CA GLY A 113 -25.88 3.35 -8.33
C GLY A 113 -25.81 4.08 -6.99
N SER A 114 -25.47 3.39 -5.89
CA SER A 114 -25.27 4.05 -4.59
C SER A 114 -23.82 4.53 -4.44
N VAL A 115 -23.62 5.59 -3.67
CA VAL A 115 -22.28 6.08 -3.30
C VAL A 115 -21.58 5.05 -2.42
N ARG A 116 -20.35 4.70 -2.77
CA ARG A 116 -19.46 3.82 -1.99
C ARG A 116 -18.62 4.62 -1.02
N LEU A 117 -17.97 5.65 -1.53
CA LEU A 117 -17.05 6.52 -0.81
C LEU A 117 -17.21 7.95 -1.36
N ALA A 118 -17.15 8.94 -0.50
CA ALA A 118 -17.03 10.34 -0.90
C ALA A 118 -16.05 11.07 0.02
N LEU A 119 -15.43 12.14 -0.47
CA LEU A 119 -14.69 13.08 0.35
C LEU A 119 -15.65 14.17 0.83
N LEU A 120 -15.70 14.35 2.14
CA LEU A 120 -16.51 15.37 2.79
C LEU A 120 -15.62 16.46 3.36
N SER A 121 -15.86 17.71 2.98
CA SER A 121 -15.20 18.86 3.60
C SER A 121 -16.25 19.68 4.36
N ALA A 122 -16.01 19.89 5.66
CA ALA A 122 -16.92 20.62 6.53
C ALA A 122 -16.21 21.77 7.25
N GLN A 123 -16.89 22.91 7.43
CA GLN A 123 -16.31 24.06 8.11
C GLN A 123 -16.98 24.28 9.46
N LEU A 124 -16.36 23.77 10.53
CA LEU A 124 -16.79 24.03 11.89
C LEU A 124 -16.41 25.45 12.30
N ARG A 125 -17.18 26.04 13.23
CA ARG A 125 -16.92 27.39 13.77
C ARG A 125 -16.72 27.33 15.26
N ASN A 126 -15.85 28.21 15.78
CA ASN A 126 -15.59 28.40 17.22
C ASN A 126 -15.29 27.07 17.95
N LEU A 127 -14.45 26.20 17.35
CA LEU A 127 -14.07 24.95 17.96
C LEU A 127 -13.06 25.19 19.09
N GLN A 128 -13.47 24.87 20.34
CA GLN A 128 -12.70 25.15 21.55
C GLN A 128 -11.58 24.14 21.78
N PRO A 129 -10.52 24.47 22.55
CA PRO A 129 -9.49 23.53 22.94
C PRO A 129 -10.06 22.30 23.63
N GLY A 130 -9.68 21.09 23.14
CA GLY A 130 -10.15 19.82 23.69
C GLY A 130 -11.63 19.50 23.45
N GLU A 131 -12.37 20.39 22.77
CA GLU A 131 -13.78 20.15 22.44
C GLU A 131 -13.91 18.95 21.50
N LYS A 132 -14.93 18.11 21.78
CA LYS A 132 -15.42 17.04 20.92
C LYS A 132 -16.79 17.42 20.40
N ARG A 133 -16.93 17.55 19.11
CA ARG A 133 -18.16 17.97 18.46
C ARG A 133 -18.63 16.91 17.47
N LEU A 134 -19.91 16.51 17.62
CA LEU A 134 -20.51 15.53 16.74
C LEU A 134 -21.08 16.24 15.50
N LEU A 135 -20.56 15.88 14.32
CA LEU A 135 -21.04 16.34 13.03
C LEU A 135 -21.99 15.28 12.47
N GLN A 136 -23.25 15.59 12.37
CA GLN A 136 -24.28 14.74 11.76
C GLN A 136 -24.40 15.06 10.27
N VAL A 137 -24.48 14.04 9.42
CA VAL A 137 -24.63 14.18 7.97
C VAL A 137 -25.98 13.60 7.54
N PHE A 138 -26.77 14.38 6.83
CA PHE A 138 -28.13 14.03 6.40
C PHE A 138 -28.22 14.05 4.87
N ALA A 139 -29.09 13.20 4.32
CA ALA A 139 -29.49 13.25 2.93
C ALA A 139 -30.52 14.35 2.69
N GLY A 140 -30.43 15.00 1.54
CA GLY A 140 -31.30 16.08 1.11
C GLY A 140 -30.63 17.45 1.07
N PRO A 141 -31.31 18.46 0.52
CA PRO A 141 -30.75 19.81 0.42
C PRO A 141 -30.60 20.45 1.80
N ALA A 142 -29.59 21.31 1.91
CA ALA A 142 -29.36 22.07 3.16
C ALA A 142 -30.58 22.91 3.54
N PRO A 143 -31.04 22.86 4.81
CA PRO A 143 -32.00 23.83 5.31
C PRO A 143 -31.42 25.24 5.18
N GLY A 144 -32.08 26.13 4.39
CA GLY A 144 -31.57 27.48 4.16
C GLY A 144 -30.85 27.73 2.84
N GLY A 145 -30.75 26.71 1.98
CA GLY A 145 -30.18 26.82 0.62
C GLY A 145 -28.72 26.37 0.48
N SER A 146 -28.24 26.43 -0.73
CA SER A 146 -26.84 26.07 -1.04
C SER A 146 -25.86 27.14 -0.52
N MET A 147 -24.67 26.69 -0.15
CA MET A 147 -23.57 27.60 0.19
C MET A 147 -23.24 28.50 -1.01
N PRO A 148 -22.95 29.80 -0.79
CA PRO A 148 -22.44 30.67 -1.84
C PRO A 148 -21.08 30.15 -2.33
N ALA A 149 -20.84 30.32 -3.63
CA ALA A 149 -19.53 29.99 -4.18
C ALA A 149 -18.45 30.84 -3.49
N THR A 150 -17.39 30.19 -3.04
CA THR A 150 -16.24 30.87 -2.46
C THR A 150 -15.21 31.16 -3.54
N SER A 151 -14.80 32.41 -3.67
CA SER A 151 -13.65 32.79 -4.48
C SER A 151 -12.37 32.43 -3.71
N TYR A 152 -11.47 31.70 -4.37
CA TYR A 152 -10.17 31.38 -3.83
C TYR A 152 -9.10 32.29 -4.45
N THR A 153 -8.32 32.92 -3.62
CA THR A 153 -7.17 33.74 -4.04
C THR A 153 -5.87 32.97 -3.83
N VAL A 154 -4.98 33.05 -4.82
CA VAL A 154 -3.62 32.55 -4.65
C VAL A 154 -2.87 33.42 -3.68
N PRO A 155 -2.27 32.85 -2.62
CA PRO A 155 -1.50 33.64 -1.64
C PRO A 155 -0.40 34.47 -2.30
N SER A 156 -0.09 35.62 -1.71
CA SER A 156 1.00 36.50 -2.17
C SER A 156 2.38 35.85 -2.05
N GLU A 157 2.55 35.02 -1.00
CA GLU A 157 3.74 34.21 -0.81
C GLU A 157 3.49 32.80 -1.39
N GLY A 158 4.49 32.27 -2.10
CA GLY A 158 4.45 30.94 -2.68
C GLY A 158 5.43 30.00 -1.98
N LEU A 159 5.27 28.71 -2.27
CA LEU A 159 6.20 27.67 -1.86
C LEU A 159 7.37 27.60 -2.87
N SER A 160 8.60 27.70 -2.37
CA SER A 160 9.81 27.37 -3.14
C SER A 160 10.46 26.11 -2.58
N VAL A 161 11.04 25.31 -3.47
CA VAL A 161 11.72 24.05 -3.16
C VAL A 161 13.10 24.08 -3.78
N GLN A 162 14.13 23.81 -2.98
CA GLN A 162 15.52 23.74 -3.43
C GLN A 162 16.12 22.40 -3.03
N ALA A 163 16.67 21.67 -3.99
CA ALA A 163 17.40 20.42 -3.78
C ALA A 163 18.85 20.60 -4.20
N THR A 164 19.80 20.37 -3.29
CA THR A 164 21.21 20.24 -3.65
C THR A 164 21.52 18.78 -3.86
N VAL A 165 21.75 18.41 -5.11
CA VAL A 165 22.02 17.02 -5.51
C VAL A 165 23.51 16.77 -5.48
N TYR A 166 23.89 15.67 -4.83
CA TYR A 166 25.26 15.21 -4.67
C TYR A 166 25.53 14.01 -5.53
N LYS A 167 26.68 13.97 -6.20
CA LYS A 167 27.23 12.79 -6.88
C LYS A 167 28.52 12.40 -6.17
N PRO A 168 28.44 11.68 -5.03
CA PRO A 168 29.63 11.32 -4.26
C PRO A 168 30.51 10.39 -5.07
N GLN A 169 31.82 10.53 -4.89
CA GLN A 169 32.77 9.59 -5.43
C GLN A 169 32.60 8.21 -4.78
N LEU A 170 32.75 7.19 -5.59
CA LEU A 170 32.78 5.80 -5.13
C LEU A 170 34.01 5.11 -5.72
N SER A 171 34.92 4.69 -4.85
CA SER A 171 36.02 3.80 -5.19
C SER A 171 35.73 2.43 -4.60
N GLN A 172 36.15 1.38 -5.29
CA GLN A 172 35.96 -0.02 -4.84
C GLN A 172 37.33 -0.68 -4.71
N VAL A 173 37.57 -1.31 -3.57
CA VAL A 173 38.72 -2.24 -3.41
C VAL A 173 38.18 -3.66 -3.60
N VAL A 174 38.83 -4.40 -4.51
CA VAL A 174 38.45 -5.78 -4.80
C VAL A 174 39.60 -6.68 -4.32
N PHE A 175 39.28 -7.60 -3.44
CA PHE A 175 40.22 -8.58 -2.92
C PHE A 175 40.05 -9.89 -3.72
N GLY A 176 41.12 -10.37 -4.32
CA GLY A 176 41.12 -11.57 -5.15
C GLY A 176 40.67 -11.36 -6.60
N ASN A 177 40.53 -12.46 -7.35
CA ASN A 177 40.10 -12.43 -8.75
C ASN A 177 38.56 -12.40 -8.87
N ARG A 178 38.04 -11.43 -9.60
CA ARG A 178 36.57 -11.22 -9.78
C ARG A 178 35.85 -12.34 -10.54
N ASN A 179 36.52 -13.32 -11.10
CA ASN A 179 35.90 -14.38 -11.91
C ASN A 179 35.32 -15.54 -11.07
N GLY A 180 34.88 -15.25 -9.86
CA GLY A 180 33.82 -15.93 -9.10
C GLY A 180 34.02 -17.39 -8.69
N HIS A 181 34.90 -18.15 -9.31
CA HIS A 181 35.04 -19.60 -9.04
C HIS A 181 36.45 -20.16 -9.09
N THR A 182 37.47 -19.36 -9.34
CA THR A 182 38.89 -19.81 -9.24
C THR A 182 39.50 -19.22 -7.98
N PRO A 183 40.02 -20.05 -7.06
CA PRO A 183 40.80 -19.56 -5.94
C PRO A 183 41.98 -18.72 -6.49
N GLY A 184 41.96 -17.41 -6.15
CA GLY A 184 43.15 -16.57 -6.40
C GLY A 184 44.35 -17.07 -5.61
N THR A 185 45.53 -16.46 -5.80
CA THR A 185 46.67 -16.69 -4.90
C THR A 185 46.21 -16.46 -3.47
N PRO A 186 46.35 -17.45 -2.55
CA PRO A 186 45.90 -17.33 -1.19
C PRO A 186 46.66 -16.25 -0.41
N PHE A 187 45.98 -15.50 0.42
CA PHE A 187 46.59 -14.61 1.40
C PHE A 187 47.33 -15.46 2.45
N GLN A 188 48.56 -15.06 2.80
CA GLN A 188 49.43 -15.76 3.74
C GLN A 188 49.36 -15.10 5.13
N ASP A 189 49.68 -15.89 6.15
CA ASP A 189 49.77 -15.38 7.52
C ASP A 189 50.90 -14.35 7.65
N GLY A 190 50.62 -13.22 8.30
CA GLY A 190 51.55 -12.11 8.48
C GLY A 190 51.61 -11.12 7.33
N GLU A 191 50.94 -11.35 6.20
CA GLU A 191 50.82 -10.33 5.14
C GLU A 191 50.08 -9.09 5.64
N VAL A 192 50.48 -7.93 5.15
CA VAL A 192 49.87 -6.64 5.53
C VAL A 192 49.27 -5.96 4.31
N ILE A 193 48.05 -5.54 4.44
CA ILE A 193 47.34 -4.76 3.43
C ILE A 193 47.08 -3.38 4.04
N THR A 194 47.44 -2.30 3.37
CA THR A 194 47.26 -0.92 3.84
C THR A 194 46.53 -0.12 2.78
N LEU A 195 45.45 0.51 3.18
CA LEU A 195 44.68 1.47 2.39
C LEU A 195 44.92 2.86 2.94
N THR A 196 45.40 3.75 2.09
CA THR A 196 45.59 5.18 2.41
C THR A 196 44.61 6.00 1.59
N LEU A 197 43.70 6.67 2.29
CA LEU A 197 42.63 7.50 1.73
C LEU A 197 43.03 8.96 1.90
N THR A 198 43.15 9.73 0.80
CA THR A 198 43.62 11.13 0.85
C THR A 198 42.59 12.05 0.18
N MET A 199 42.21 13.13 0.88
CA MET A 199 41.32 14.18 0.39
C MET A 199 41.92 15.57 0.78
N GLY A 200 42.43 16.30 -0.21
CA GLY A 200 43.20 17.51 0.04
C GLY A 200 44.47 17.22 0.89
N GLU A 201 44.60 17.87 2.02
CA GLU A 201 45.68 17.66 2.97
C GLU A 201 45.43 16.55 4.00
N VAL A 202 44.22 16.06 4.06
CA VAL A 202 43.83 15.06 5.07
C VAL A 202 44.02 13.65 4.53
N THR A 203 44.77 12.85 5.31
CA THR A 203 45.03 11.45 4.99
C THR A 203 44.60 10.53 6.13
N GLU A 204 43.87 9.46 5.79
CA GLU A 204 43.53 8.36 6.71
C GLU A 204 44.15 7.07 6.24
N THR A 205 44.85 6.39 7.12
CA THR A 205 45.51 5.11 6.82
C THR A 205 44.88 4.01 7.66
N HIS A 206 44.56 2.91 7.00
CA HIS A 206 43.96 1.72 7.57
C HIS A 206 44.75 0.51 7.16
N SER A 207 45.12 -0.34 8.12
CA SER A 207 45.93 -1.53 7.85
C SER A 207 45.30 -2.76 8.45
N VAL A 208 45.33 -3.87 7.69
CA VAL A 208 44.89 -5.19 8.13
C VAL A 208 46.06 -6.16 7.96
N THR A 209 46.41 -6.83 9.07
CA THR A 209 47.37 -7.94 9.04
C THR A 209 46.57 -9.23 8.86
N VAL A 210 46.92 -10.00 7.87
CA VAL A 210 46.30 -11.29 7.58
C VAL A 210 46.73 -12.31 8.62
N THR A 211 45.78 -12.81 9.41
CA THR A 211 46.00 -13.82 10.45
C THR A 211 44.72 -14.68 10.62
N GLY A 212 44.89 -15.91 11.06
CA GLY A 212 43.78 -16.82 11.39
C GLY A 212 42.77 -17.02 10.25
N ASN A 213 41.53 -16.61 10.44
CA ASN A 213 40.47 -16.77 9.43
C ASN A 213 40.60 -15.84 8.21
N LEU A 214 41.54 -14.90 8.21
CA LEU A 214 41.83 -14.04 7.07
C LEU A 214 42.80 -14.73 6.08
N VAL A 215 43.51 -15.76 6.53
CA VAL A 215 44.44 -16.52 5.70
C VAL A 215 43.68 -17.36 4.67
N GLY A 216 44.16 -17.36 3.43
CA GLY A 216 43.59 -18.16 2.34
C GLY A 216 43.07 -17.37 1.17
N GLY A 217 42.64 -18.07 0.15
CA GLY A 217 42.07 -17.50 -1.09
C GLY A 217 40.59 -17.86 -1.28
N ALA A 218 39.99 -18.53 -0.29
CA ALA A 218 38.58 -18.87 -0.34
C ALA A 218 37.72 -17.61 -0.19
N PHE A 219 36.52 -17.64 -0.74
CA PHE A 219 35.53 -16.57 -0.66
C PHE A 219 35.30 -16.04 0.77
N THR A 220 35.30 -16.93 1.76
CA THR A 220 35.15 -16.58 3.17
C THR A 220 36.30 -15.71 3.69
N SER A 221 37.55 -16.01 3.34
CA SER A 221 38.75 -15.24 3.74
C SER A 221 38.72 -13.84 3.11
N LEU A 222 38.46 -13.75 1.81
CA LEU A 222 38.33 -12.47 1.08
C LEU A 222 37.23 -11.58 1.70
N THR A 223 36.11 -12.17 2.01
CA THR A 223 34.98 -11.48 2.69
C THR A 223 35.41 -10.94 4.06
N GLN A 224 36.13 -11.74 4.85
CA GLN A 224 36.60 -11.33 6.17
C GLN A 224 37.60 -10.18 6.12
N ILE A 225 38.52 -10.16 5.12
CA ILE A 225 39.41 -9.03 4.89
C ILE A 225 38.62 -7.75 4.58
N ALA A 226 37.66 -7.83 3.65
CA ALA A 226 36.80 -6.69 3.34
C ALA A 226 36.04 -6.19 4.59
N TRP A 227 35.52 -7.09 5.41
CA TRP A 227 34.85 -6.75 6.68
C TRP A 227 35.80 -6.13 7.71
N ALA A 228 37.05 -6.58 7.79
CA ALA A 228 38.03 -5.99 8.69
C ALA A 228 38.27 -4.51 8.36
N PHE A 229 38.46 -4.18 7.08
CA PHE A 229 38.57 -2.78 6.62
C PHE A 229 37.28 -1.99 6.84
N HIS A 230 36.12 -2.59 6.49
CA HIS A 230 34.82 -1.95 6.72
C HIS A 230 34.64 -1.54 8.17
N ASN A 231 34.91 -2.43 9.10
CA ASN A 231 34.75 -2.17 10.51
C ASN A 231 35.75 -1.11 11.01
N GLN A 232 37.02 -1.20 10.57
CA GLN A 232 38.06 -0.25 10.98
C GLN A 232 37.79 1.18 10.49
N ILE A 233 37.38 1.37 9.23
CA ILE A 233 37.04 2.66 8.64
C ILE A 233 35.82 3.25 9.32
N ASN A 234 34.79 2.44 9.52
CA ASN A 234 33.50 2.91 10.06
C ASN A 234 33.55 3.14 11.59
N ALA A 235 34.43 2.48 12.33
CA ALA A 235 34.64 2.70 13.76
C ALA A 235 35.29 4.06 14.07
N ARG A 236 35.93 4.73 13.09
CA ARG A 236 36.58 6.04 13.29
C ARG A 236 35.54 7.14 13.38
N ALA A 237 35.20 7.57 14.59
CA ALA A 237 34.10 8.51 14.86
C ALA A 237 34.17 9.82 14.06
N ASN A 238 35.37 10.41 13.91
CA ASN A 238 35.59 11.66 13.17
C ASN A 238 36.28 11.44 11.82
N GLY A 239 36.18 10.23 11.26
CA GLY A 239 36.75 9.94 9.95
C GLY A 239 36.01 10.63 8.83
N LEU A 240 36.73 11.05 7.79
CA LEU A 240 36.14 11.67 6.60
C LEU A 240 35.52 10.62 5.67
N PHE A 241 35.96 9.38 5.75
CA PHE A 241 35.58 8.32 4.85
C PHE A 241 34.61 7.35 5.51
N LYS A 242 33.84 6.68 4.65
CA LYS A 242 32.90 5.64 5.00
C LYS A 242 33.15 4.44 4.09
N ALA A 243 33.19 3.27 4.69
CA ALA A 243 33.17 2.02 3.96
C ALA A 243 31.75 1.49 3.82
N ILE A 244 31.40 1.06 2.63
CA ILE A 244 30.10 0.48 2.30
C ILE A 244 30.30 -0.89 1.67
N LYS A 245 29.29 -1.75 1.78
CA LYS A 245 29.26 -3.03 1.08
C LYS A 245 28.57 -2.80 -0.28
N GLU A 246 29.24 -3.14 -1.36
CA GLU A 246 28.71 -2.99 -2.70
C GLU A 246 28.34 -4.35 -3.30
N GLY A 247 27.06 -4.46 -3.71
CA GLY A 247 26.57 -5.61 -4.45
C GLY A 247 26.49 -6.93 -3.67
N GLU A 248 26.30 -8.02 -4.42
CA GLU A 248 26.24 -9.38 -3.87
C GLU A 248 27.64 -10.01 -3.66
N SER A 249 28.69 -9.40 -4.20
CA SER A 249 30.03 -9.92 -4.03
C SER A 249 30.65 -9.49 -2.71
N TYR A 250 30.95 -10.46 -1.88
CA TYR A 250 31.42 -10.27 -0.51
C TYR A 250 32.91 -9.91 -0.41
N GLU A 251 33.68 -10.05 -1.49
CA GLU A 251 35.10 -9.74 -1.59
C GLU A 251 35.41 -8.29 -1.98
N THR A 252 34.39 -7.40 -1.95
CA THR A 252 34.54 -6.00 -2.33
C THR A 252 34.23 -5.04 -1.19
N LEU A 253 34.99 -3.93 -1.17
CA LEU A 253 34.84 -2.84 -0.22
C LEU A 253 34.61 -1.54 -1.00
N GLY A 254 33.43 -0.95 -0.90
CA GLY A 254 33.14 0.38 -1.42
C GLY A 254 33.68 1.45 -0.46
N LEU A 255 34.26 2.52 -1.00
CA LEU A 255 34.80 3.64 -0.26
C LEU A 255 34.21 4.96 -0.78
N THR A 256 33.67 5.75 0.13
CA THR A 256 33.07 7.07 -0.17
C THR A 256 33.31 8.03 0.99
N THR A 257 32.96 9.30 0.84
CA THR A 257 33.00 10.27 1.94
C THR A 257 31.77 10.19 2.83
N ARG A 258 31.91 10.45 4.14
CA ARG A 258 30.79 10.49 5.09
C ARG A 258 29.81 11.62 4.79
N GLU A 259 30.35 12.78 4.43
CA GLU A 259 29.53 13.93 4.02
C GLU A 259 29.40 13.92 2.49
N PRO A 260 28.19 13.79 1.95
CA PRO A 260 27.97 13.93 0.52
C PRO A 260 28.47 15.31 0.03
N GLY A 261 29.08 15.35 -1.13
CA GLY A 261 29.60 16.59 -1.73
C GLY A 261 31.04 16.97 -1.33
N ARG A 262 31.67 16.21 -0.46
CA ARG A 262 33.10 16.29 -0.26
C ARG A 262 33.86 15.43 -1.26
N GLY A 263 35.02 15.92 -1.73
CA GLY A 263 35.91 15.21 -2.68
C GLY A 263 36.61 16.18 -3.62
N PRO A 264 37.36 15.70 -4.61
CA PRO A 264 37.70 14.30 -4.84
C PRO A 264 38.65 13.72 -3.79
N PHE A 265 38.69 12.38 -3.71
CA PHE A 265 39.69 11.68 -2.89
C PHE A 265 40.41 10.58 -3.70
N THR A 266 41.59 10.19 -3.22
CA THR A 266 42.37 9.08 -3.79
C THR A 266 42.46 7.93 -2.80
N VAL A 267 42.55 6.72 -3.33
CA VAL A 267 42.81 5.48 -2.57
C VAL A 267 44.13 4.92 -3.02
N ASN A 268 45.11 4.86 -2.14
CA ASN A 268 46.40 4.21 -2.38
C ASN A 268 46.44 2.90 -1.64
N LEU A 269 46.77 1.84 -2.35
CA LEU A 269 46.92 0.49 -1.84
C LEU A 269 48.41 0.14 -1.74
N GLN A 270 48.82 -0.33 -0.57
CA GLN A 270 50.15 -0.91 -0.33
C GLN A 270 49.94 -2.32 0.27
N THR A 271 50.68 -3.29 -0.23
CA THR A 271 50.63 -4.64 0.32
C THR A 271 51.92 -5.38 0.01
N ASN A 272 52.31 -6.30 0.89
CA ASN A 272 53.35 -7.26 0.67
C ASN A 272 52.81 -8.64 0.23
N SER A 273 51.51 -8.73 0.00
CA SER A 273 50.82 -9.93 -0.46
C SER A 273 51.03 -10.14 -1.97
N ALA A 274 51.23 -11.39 -2.37
CA ALA A 274 51.13 -11.81 -3.77
C ALA A 274 49.69 -11.99 -4.27
N SER A 275 48.72 -11.93 -3.37
CA SER A 275 47.30 -12.01 -3.72
C SER A 275 46.85 -10.77 -4.50
N PRO A 276 46.06 -10.94 -5.57
CA PRO A 276 45.62 -9.80 -6.36
C PRO A 276 44.63 -8.94 -5.55
N ILE A 277 44.99 -7.65 -5.44
CA ILE A 277 44.10 -6.61 -4.91
C ILE A 277 44.16 -5.44 -5.89
N ARG A 278 42.99 -4.86 -6.17
CA ARG A 278 42.93 -3.68 -7.03
C ARG A 278 41.97 -2.63 -6.48
N VAL A 279 42.15 -1.42 -6.91
CA VAL A 279 41.25 -0.28 -6.62
C VAL A 279 40.66 0.16 -7.95
N ASP A 280 39.33 0.08 -8.01
CA ASP A 280 38.54 0.50 -9.16
C ASP A 280 37.81 1.83 -8.83
N SER A 281 37.79 2.78 -9.76
CA SER A 281 36.94 3.97 -9.65
C SER A 281 35.58 3.67 -10.26
N LEU A 282 34.56 3.52 -9.44
CA LEU A 282 33.21 3.19 -9.91
C LEU A 282 32.40 4.46 -10.28
N LYS A 283 32.52 5.50 -9.45
CA LYS A 283 31.85 6.79 -9.68
C LYS A 283 32.86 7.91 -9.42
N ALA A 284 33.04 8.79 -10.41
CA ALA A 284 33.89 9.99 -10.23
C ALA A 284 33.15 11.02 -9.37
N PHE A 285 33.91 11.84 -8.64
CA PHE A 285 33.37 12.99 -7.91
C PHE A 285 32.79 14.01 -8.90
N ALA A 286 31.60 14.56 -8.58
CA ALA A 286 31.09 15.75 -9.22
C ALA A 286 30.68 16.79 -8.17
N ALA A 287 30.91 18.07 -8.46
CA ALA A 287 30.47 19.13 -7.59
C ALA A 287 28.96 19.10 -7.37
N PRO A 288 28.49 19.42 -6.15
CA PRO A 288 27.07 19.50 -5.88
C PRO A 288 26.34 20.46 -6.83
N GLN A 289 25.13 20.06 -7.25
CA GLN A 289 24.32 20.85 -8.17
C GLN A 289 23.02 21.27 -7.49
N LEU A 290 22.69 22.56 -7.60
CA LEU A 290 21.43 23.11 -7.11
C LEU A 290 20.36 23.00 -8.17
N TYR A 291 19.21 22.44 -7.79
CA TYR A 291 17.98 22.42 -8.56
C TYR A 291 16.85 23.05 -7.74
N GLN A 292 16.01 23.85 -8.39
CA GLN A 292 14.97 24.57 -7.65
C GLN A 292 13.67 24.70 -8.46
N ALA A 293 12.56 24.80 -7.74
CA ALA A 293 11.30 25.37 -8.20
C ALA A 293 11.02 26.62 -7.38
N THR A 294 10.78 27.74 -8.06
CA THR A 294 10.60 29.05 -7.41
C THR A 294 9.18 29.23 -6.90
N ALA A 295 9.02 30.10 -5.90
CA ALA A 295 7.70 30.51 -5.41
C ALA A 295 6.84 31.15 -6.52
N THR A 296 7.46 31.88 -7.47
CA THR A 296 6.76 32.46 -8.61
C THR A 296 6.20 31.40 -9.55
N GLU A 297 6.98 30.36 -9.87
CA GLU A 297 6.51 29.22 -10.69
C GLU A 297 5.39 28.47 -10.00
N GLN A 298 5.51 28.20 -8.69
CA GLN A 298 4.47 27.53 -7.91
C GLN A 298 3.15 28.34 -7.90
N ARG A 299 3.21 29.65 -7.67
CA ARG A 299 2.04 30.51 -7.69
C ARG A 299 1.37 30.58 -9.08
N ALA A 300 2.18 30.71 -10.13
CA ALA A 300 1.67 30.70 -11.51
C ALA A 300 0.99 29.36 -11.86
N ALA A 301 1.59 28.23 -11.45
CA ALA A 301 1.01 26.91 -11.61
C ALA A 301 -0.31 26.75 -10.84
N LEU A 302 -0.37 27.26 -9.60
CA LEU A 302 -1.59 27.24 -8.78
C LEU A 302 -2.69 28.10 -9.39
N GLN A 303 -2.35 29.33 -9.86
CA GLN A 303 -3.30 30.20 -10.54
C GLN A 303 -3.90 29.54 -11.78
N ALA A 304 -3.04 28.96 -12.64
CA ALA A 304 -3.48 28.23 -13.81
C ALA A 304 -4.35 27.00 -13.45
N ALA A 305 -3.98 26.28 -12.38
CA ALA A 305 -4.75 25.12 -11.92
C ALA A 305 -6.16 25.53 -11.43
N ILE A 306 -6.29 26.65 -10.75
CA ILE A 306 -7.58 27.18 -10.30
C ILE A 306 -8.43 27.64 -11.50
N GLU A 307 -7.86 28.42 -12.42
CA GLU A 307 -8.56 29.00 -13.58
C GLU A 307 -9.03 27.94 -14.57
N GLN A 308 -8.20 26.95 -14.85
CA GLN A 308 -8.43 25.90 -15.82
C GLN A 308 -8.94 24.58 -15.22
N ASN A 309 -9.13 24.55 -13.91
CA ASN A 309 -9.51 23.35 -13.14
C ASN A 309 -8.60 22.13 -13.41
N LEU A 310 -7.27 22.35 -13.43
CA LEU A 310 -6.30 21.30 -13.72
C LEU A 310 -6.09 20.39 -12.50
N LYS A 311 -6.11 19.08 -12.70
CA LYS A 311 -5.88 18.04 -11.67
C LYS A 311 -6.55 18.37 -10.33
N PRO A 312 -7.88 18.62 -10.33
CA PRO A 312 -8.61 18.96 -9.12
C PRO A 312 -8.86 17.70 -8.28
N HIS A 313 -8.84 17.86 -6.95
CA HIS A 313 -9.24 16.83 -6.00
C HIS A 313 -10.42 17.28 -5.15
N LEU A 314 -10.43 18.56 -4.75
CA LEU A 314 -11.55 19.19 -4.06
C LEU A 314 -11.95 20.45 -4.82
N VAL A 315 -13.24 20.62 -5.08
CA VAL A 315 -13.76 21.78 -5.84
C VAL A 315 -15.04 22.28 -5.20
N GLY A 316 -14.95 23.15 -4.20
CA GLY A 316 -16.14 23.66 -3.54
C GLY A 316 -15.89 24.86 -2.65
N ALA A 317 -16.84 25.17 -1.80
CA ALA A 317 -16.83 26.39 -0.99
C ALA A 317 -16.03 26.25 0.31
N VAL A 318 -15.80 25.03 0.80
CA VAL A 318 -15.04 24.78 2.04
C VAL A 318 -13.56 24.58 1.75
N ALA A 319 -13.25 23.84 0.70
CA ALA A 319 -11.89 23.53 0.30
C ALA A 319 -11.74 23.47 -1.22
N ARG A 320 -10.56 23.86 -1.71
CA ARG A 320 -10.16 23.67 -3.10
C ARG A 320 -8.75 23.10 -3.14
N GLU A 321 -8.56 21.97 -3.82
CA GLU A 321 -7.28 21.27 -3.86
C GLU A 321 -6.89 20.88 -5.28
N HIS A 322 -5.65 21.16 -5.63
CA HIS A 322 -5.05 20.82 -6.93
C HIS A 322 -3.68 20.19 -6.73
N THR A 323 -3.31 19.27 -7.63
CA THR A 323 -1.94 18.77 -7.74
C THR A 323 -1.13 19.59 -8.71
N LEU A 324 -0.02 20.16 -8.23
CA LEU A 324 0.97 20.88 -9.03
C LEU A 324 2.19 19.97 -9.22
N VAL A 325 2.71 19.89 -10.45
CA VAL A 325 4.00 19.24 -10.73
C VAL A 325 5.01 20.34 -11.05
N LEU A 326 6.03 20.45 -10.22
CA LEU A 326 7.03 21.50 -10.28
C LEU A 326 8.38 20.90 -10.69
N PRO A 327 8.84 21.07 -11.92
CA PRO A 327 10.15 20.66 -12.35
C PRO A 327 11.23 21.41 -11.53
N LEU A 328 12.15 20.68 -10.93
CA LEU A 328 13.30 21.28 -10.26
C LEU A 328 14.38 21.58 -11.32
N ARG A 329 14.75 22.85 -11.49
CA ARG A 329 15.63 23.32 -12.55
C ARG A 329 16.97 23.79 -12.02
N ASN A 330 18.06 23.49 -12.74
CA ASN A 330 19.38 24.03 -12.48
C ASN A 330 19.52 25.50 -12.99
N ALA A 331 20.67 26.10 -12.79
CA ALA A 331 20.95 27.48 -13.23
C ALA A 331 20.85 27.69 -14.75
N GLN A 332 20.94 26.62 -15.55
CA GLN A 332 20.78 26.64 -17.01
C GLN A 332 19.32 26.40 -17.45
N GLY A 333 18.38 26.31 -16.48
CA GLY A 333 16.97 26.08 -16.75
C GLY A 333 16.60 24.61 -17.07
N GLN A 334 17.55 23.68 -16.99
CA GLN A 334 17.31 22.27 -17.26
C GLN A 334 16.67 21.60 -16.05
N ALA A 335 15.57 20.86 -16.29
CA ALA A 335 14.94 20.09 -15.24
C ALA A 335 15.81 18.87 -14.84
N HIS A 336 15.77 18.51 -13.57
CA HIS A 336 16.39 17.26 -13.12
C HIS A 336 15.67 16.05 -13.77
N PRO A 337 16.39 15.10 -14.38
CA PRO A 337 15.75 14.04 -15.16
C PRO A 337 14.90 13.10 -14.32
N GLN A 338 15.23 12.87 -13.08
CA GLN A 338 14.54 11.91 -12.21
C GLN A 338 13.80 12.56 -11.04
N LEU A 339 14.36 13.61 -10.40
CA LEU A 339 13.78 14.21 -9.20
C LEU A 339 12.68 15.21 -9.56
N ALA A 340 11.47 14.99 -9.07
CA ALA A 340 10.33 15.88 -9.23
C ALA A 340 9.74 16.29 -7.89
N ALA A 341 9.30 17.54 -7.78
CA ALA A 341 8.47 18.03 -6.69
C ALA A 341 7.01 18.05 -7.15
N ARG A 342 6.15 17.37 -6.41
CA ARG A 342 4.70 17.37 -6.56
C ARG A 342 4.08 18.00 -5.34
N VAL A 343 3.14 18.91 -5.51
CA VAL A 343 2.52 19.59 -4.38
C VAL A 343 1.01 19.49 -4.49
N HIS A 344 0.39 18.77 -3.56
CA HIS A 344 -1.07 18.80 -3.39
C HIS A 344 -1.39 20.04 -2.55
N THR A 345 -1.91 21.07 -3.21
CA THR A 345 -2.17 22.36 -2.58
C THR A 345 -3.65 22.52 -2.29
N ARG A 346 -4.00 22.49 -0.99
CA ARG A 346 -5.37 22.67 -0.50
C ARG A 346 -5.55 24.07 0.05
N LEU A 347 -6.39 24.85 -0.59
CA LEU A 347 -6.81 26.19 -0.19
C LEU A 347 -8.04 26.06 0.72
N LEU A 348 -8.00 26.76 1.86
CA LEU A 348 -9.03 26.80 2.88
C LEU A 348 -9.34 28.27 3.21
N ASP A 349 -10.55 28.57 3.70
CA ASP A 349 -10.96 29.92 4.06
C ASP A 349 -10.70 30.96 2.95
N GLY A 350 -11.06 30.63 1.70
CA GLY A 350 -10.83 31.48 0.54
C GLY A 350 -9.36 31.71 0.15
N GLY A 351 -8.43 30.91 0.67
CA GLY A 351 -6.99 31.02 0.43
C GLY A 351 -6.21 31.67 1.59
N ALA A 352 -6.89 32.05 2.68
CA ALA A 352 -6.22 32.60 3.86
C ALA A 352 -5.36 31.54 4.59
N ARG A 353 -5.69 30.27 4.43
CA ARG A 353 -4.91 29.12 4.89
C ARG A 353 -4.66 28.19 3.74
N VAL A 354 -3.43 27.67 3.65
CA VAL A 354 -3.05 26.70 2.63
C VAL A 354 -2.29 25.54 3.25
N ARG A 355 -2.75 24.30 2.94
CA ARG A 355 -2.03 23.07 3.22
C ARG A 355 -1.29 22.66 1.95
N HIS A 356 0.01 22.64 1.99
CA HIS A 356 0.86 22.10 0.95
C HIS A 356 1.35 20.72 1.37
N ASP A 357 0.95 19.70 0.67
CA ASP A 357 1.55 18.36 0.81
C ASP A 357 2.64 18.24 -0.26
N LEU A 358 3.88 18.51 0.16
CA LEU A 358 5.06 18.46 -0.70
C LEU A 358 5.52 17.01 -0.81
N VAL A 359 5.36 16.43 -1.98
CA VAL A 359 5.82 15.07 -2.33
C VAL A 359 7.05 15.18 -3.22
N MET A 360 8.13 14.54 -2.79
CA MET A 360 9.34 14.39 -3.59
C MET A 360 9.36 13.00 -4.22
N GLU A 361 9.48 12.94 -5.53
CA GLU A 361 9.46 11.70 -6.28
C GLU A 361 10.76 11.46 -7.06
N ASN A 362 11.26 10.24 -7.00
CA ASN A 362 12.29 9.66 -7.85
C ASN A 362 11.68 8.47 -8.60
N ALA A 363 10.66 8.74 -9.43
CA ALA A 363 9.66 7.75 -9.85
C ALA A 363 9.49 7.60 -11.38
N TRP A 364 10.16 8.43 -12.20
CA TRP A 364 9.97 8.38 -13.64
C TRP A 364 10.47 7.05 -14.25
N ALA A 365 9.56 6.28 -14.85
CA ALA A 365 9.85 4.92 -15.33
C ALA A 365 10.82 4.89 -16.51
N TYR A 366 10.67 5.82 -17.46
CA TYR A 366 11.40 5.82 -18.75
C TYR A 366 12.40 6.96 -18.92
N ASN A 367 12.54 7.83 -17.93
CA ASN A 367 13.54 8.89 -18.00
C ASN A 367 14.96 8.32 -17.89
N PRO A 368 15.97 8.98 -18.50
CA PRO A 368 17.33 8.48 -18.50
C PRO A 368 17.95 8.46 -17.10
N GLU A 369 18.92 7.56 -16.92
CA GLU A 369 19.74 7.43 -15.69
C GLU A 369 18.91 7.21 -14.40
N PRO A 370 17.96 6.26 -14.35
CA PRO A 370 17.28 5.94 -13.11
C PRO A 370 18.27 5.37 -12.09
N GLY A 371 18.06 5.68 -10.83
CA GLY A 371 18.90 5.20 -9.75
C GLY A 371 18.65 5.96 -8.46
N ASN A 372 19.37 5.60 -7.41
CA ASN A 372 19.32 6.30 -6.13
C ASN A 372 19.90 7.72 -6.27
N LEU A 373 19.28 8.67 -5.58
CA LEU A 373 19.70 10.07 -5.57
C LEU A 373 20.08 10.48 -4.14
N THR A 374 21.25 11.10 -3.99
CA THR A 374 21.64 11.72 -2.71
C THR A 374 21.47 13.22 -2.83
N TYR A 375 20.65 13.83 -1.95
CA TYR A 375 20.43 15.26 -1.95
C TYR A 375 20.01 15.77 -0.57
N SER A 376 20.22 17.07 -0.33
CA SER A 376 19.58 17.85 0.74
C SER A 376 18.44 18.66 0.15
N LEU A 377 17.44 19.02 0.96
CA LEU A 377 16.29 19.76 0.48
C LEU A 377 15.91 20.87 1.46
N GLN A 378 15.64 22.05 0.93
CA GLN A 378 15.02 23.16 1.66
C GLN A 378 13.70 23.55 0.99
N ALA A 379 12.67 23.80 1.81
CA ALA A 379 11.45 24.43 1.36
C ALA A 379 11.16 25.69 2.15
N ARG A 380 10.69 26.74 1.44
CA ARG A 380 10.36 28.04 2.02
C ARG A 380 8.98 28.47 1.60
N LEU A 381 8.26 29.11 2.53
CA LEU A 381 7.04 29.88 2.27
C LEU A 381 7.40 31.37 2.39
N GLY A 382 7.40 32.06 1.26
CA GLY A 382 8.04 33.37 1.20
C GLY A 382 9.51 33.31 1.64
N ASN A 383 9.87 34.05 2.69
CA ASN A 383 11.21 34.03 3.27
C ASN A 383 11.38 33.04 4.43
N GLN A 384 10.30 32.43 4.92
CA GLN A 384 10.35 31.50 6.04
C GLN A 384 10.83 30.11 5.60
N LEU A 385 11.90 29.61 6.19
CA LEU A 385 12.33 28.22 6.04
C LEU A 385 11.35 27.32 6.82
N VAL A 386 10.62 26.46 6.11
CA VAL A 386 9.60 25.57 6.70
C VAL A 386 10.00 24.11 6.67
N LEU A 387 11.01 23.76 5.88
CA LEU A 387 11.61 22.42 5.84
C LEU A 387 13.10 22.56 5.53
N ASP A 388 13.94 21.92 6.33
CA ASP A 388 15.39 21.77 6.11
C ASP A 388 15.76 20.31 6.31
N GLN A 389 15.87 19.60 5.18
CA GLN A 389 16.22 18.19 5.16
C GLN A 389 17.70 18.02 4.85
N ALA A 390 18.45 17.52 5.82
CA ALA A 390 19.85 17.15 5.65
C ALA A 390 20.03 16.10 4.53
N PRO A 391 21.23 15.97 3.97
CA PRO A 391 21.50 15.01 2.90
C PRO A 391 21.10 13.59 3.29
N PHE A 392 20.38 12.91 2.38
CA PHE A 392 19.98 11.50 2.51
C PHE A 392 19.93 10.85 1.13
N THR A 393 19.90 9.54 1.09
CA THR A 393 19.72 8.77 -0.16
C THR A 393 18.24 8.49 -0.39
N HIS A 394 17.68 9.08 -1.42
CA HIS A 394 16.33 8.82 -1.92
C HIS A 394 16.42 7.64 -2.90
N TYR A 395 15.79 6.53 -2.57
CA TYR A 395 15.84 5.32 -3.40
C TYR A 395 15.19 5.55 -4.78
N HIS A 396 15.63 4.81 -5.77
CA HIS A 396 14.99 4.76 -7.08
C HIS A 396 13.54 4.28 -6.95
N HIS A 397 12.67 4.77 -7.80
CA HIS A 397 11.23 4.42 -7.80
C HIS A 397 10.59 4.49 -6.41
N ALA A 398 10.97 5.51 -5.66
CA ALA A 398 10.45 5.80 -4.33
C ALA A 398 9.97 7.25 -4.24
N ARG A 399 9.21 7.54 -3.19
CA ARG A 399 8.68 8.86 -2.92
C ARG A 399 8.59 9.11 -1.40
N TRP A 400 8.49 10.35 -1.01
CA TRP A 400 8.25 10.75 0.37
C TRP A 400 7.54 12.10 0.39
N HIS A 401 6.89 12.45 1.49
CA HIS A 401 6.18 13.72 1.58
C HIS A 401 6.34 14.41 2.94
N ARG A 402 5.98 15.71 2.96
CA ARG A 402 5.81 16.52 4.15
C ARG A 402 4.68 17.51 3.96
N VAL A 403 3.80 17.57 4.95
CA VAL A 403 2.73 18.56 5.00
C VAL A 403 3.27 19.86 5.58
N LEU A 404 3.11 20.95 4.85
CA LEU A 404 3.53 22.30 5.20
C LEU A 404 2.32 23.22 5.24
N TRP A 405 2.24 24.09 6.23
CA TRP A 405 1.14 25.01 6.38
C TRP A 405 1.54 26.46 6.15
N GLN A 406 0.81 27.16 5.31
CA GLN A 406 0.82 28.60 5.18
C GLN A 406 -0.41 29.16 5.91
N GLY A 407 -0.19 30.02 6.91
CA GLY A 407 -1.21 30.41 7.88
C GLY A 407 -1.41 29.36 8.99
N PRO A 408 -2.39 29.55 9.88
CA PRO A 408 -2.60 28.66 11.01
C PRO A 408 -3.04 27.25 10.59
N GLU A 409 -2.34 26.23 11.08
CA GLU A 409 -2.72 24.83 10.89
C GLU A 409 -4.09 24.54 11.50
N VAL A 410 -4.91 23.74 10.81
CA VAL A 410 -6.17 23.21 11.36
C VAL A 410 -5.84 22.03 12.27
N LYS A 411 -6.04 22.22 13.57
CA LYS A 411 -5.75 21.21 14.60
C LYS A 411 -7.02 20.52 15.05
N ALA A 412 -7.43 19.53 14.26
CA ALA A 412 -8.60 18.71 14.55
C ALA A 412 -8.41 17.28 14.06
N VAL A 413 -8.96 16.32 14.77
CA VAL A 413 -8.98 14.90 14.42
C VAL A 413 -10.41 14.46 14.19
N VAL A 414 -10.67 13.80 13.08
CA VAL A 414 -11.97 13.21 12.75
C VAL A 414 -12.00 11.74 13.18
N ARG A 415 -12.98 11.34 13.96
CA ARG A 415 -13.25 9.96 14.35
C ARG A 415 -14.57 9.51 13.74
N HIS A 416 -14.52 8.45 12.96
CA HIS A 416 -15.68 7.92 12.25
C HIS A 416 -16.56 7.07 13.19
N HIS A 417 -17.86 7.01 12.88
CA HIS A 417 -18.75 6.04 13.49
C HIS A 417 -18.42 4.65 12.91
N MET A 418 -17.53 3.91 13.59
CA MET A 418 -16.97 2.65 13.08
C MET A 418 -18.00 1.57 12.80
N PRO A 419 -19.07 1.38 13.62
CA PRO A 419 -20.12 0.44 13.28
C PRO A 419 -20.72 0.71 11.88
N TYR A 420 -20.95 1.97 11.52
CA TYR A 420 -21.46 2.33 10.21
C TYR A 420 -20.38 2.18 9.11
N ALA A 421 -19.19 2.70 9.37
CA ALA A 421 -18.09 2.63 8.39
C ALA A 421 -17.75 1.18 8.01
N MET A 422 -17.72 0.27 8.97
CA MET A 422 -17.45 -1.16 8.72
C MET A 422 -18.66 -1.85 8.05
N ALA A 423 -19.89 -1.50 8.44
CA ALA A 423 -21.10 -2.04 7.82
C ALA A 423 -21.25 -1.62 6.34
N SER A 424 -20.49 -0.63 5.88
CA SER A 424 -20.44 -0.24 4.46
C SER A 424 -19.86 -1.33 3.55
N GLY A 425 -19.08 -2.29 4.08
CA GLY A 425 -18.31 -3.26 3.31
C GLY A 425 -17.03 -2.70 2.67
N VAL A 426 -16.82 -1.37 2.72
CA VAL A 426 -15.59 -0.72 2.23
C VAL A 426 -14.41 -1.02 3.15
N ILE A 427 -14.64 -0.98 4.46
CA ILE A 427 -13.68 -1.35 5.50
C ILE A 427 -14.05 -2.72 6.06
N TRP A 428 -13.06 -3.56 6.41
CA TRP A 428 -13.29 -4.85 7.05
C TRP A 428 -14.05 -4.71 8.37
N GLN A 429 -15.00 -5.62 8.63
CA GLN A 429 -15.74 -5.69 9.90
C GLN A 429 -14.86 -6.26 10.99
N TYR A 430 -14.16 -5.41 11.75
CA TYR A 430 -13.42 -5.82 12.94
C TYR A 430 -14.33 -5.98 14.16
N ASN A 431 -13.90 -6.78 15.13
CA ASN A 431 -14.61 -6.99 16.36
C ASN A 431 -14.48 -5.78 17.31
N LEU A 432 -15.46 -4.88 17.29
CA LEU A 432 -15.49 -3.67 18.13
C LEU A 432 -15.73 -3.96 19.62
N ASP A 433 -16.08 -5.20 20.01
CA ASP A 433 -16.23 -5.59 21.42
C ASP A 433 -14.92 -5.95 22.08
N LEU A 434 -13.83 -6.08 21.33
CA LEU A 434 -12.52 -6.37 21.87
C LEU A 434 -12.06 -5.26 22.82
N LYS A 435 -11.78 -5.63 24.05
CA LYS A 435 -11.24 -4.71 25.08
C LYS A 435 -9.72 -4.73 25.01
N ILE A 436 -9.18 -4.03 24.01
CA ILE A 436 -7.73 -3.88 23.85
C ILE A 436 -7.16 -3.29 25.13
N ALA A 437 -6.15 -3.97 25.70
CA ALA A 437 -5.55 -3.56 26.97
C ALA A 437 -4.76 -2.24 26.78
N GLU A 438 -4.83 -1.34 27.78
CA GLU A 438 -4.08 -0.07 27.79
C GLU A 438 -2.58 -0.30 27.57
N ARG A 439 -2.01 -1.34 28.16
CA ARG A 439 -0.60 -1.70 27.95
C ARG A 439 -0.28 -1.95 26.46
N THR A 440 -1.19 -2.54 25.68
CA THR A 440 -0.98 -2.82 24.26
C THR A 440 -0.83 -1.52 23.46
N LEU A 441 -1.63 -0.50 23.79
CA LEU A 441 -1.57 0.81 23.15
C LEU A 441 -0.34 1.61 23.61
N ALA A 442 0.05 1.50 24.88
CA ALA A 442 1.27 2.09 25.41
C ALA A 442 2.54 1.47 24.80
N GLU A 443 2.55 0.14 24.63
CA GLU A 443 3.61 -0.58 23.93
C GLU A 443 3.71 -0.18 22.44
N GLU A 444 2.59 0.04 21.78
CA GLU A 444 2.57 0.54 20.40
C GLU A 444 3.21 1.94 20.27
N ALA A 445 2.88 2.86 21.19
CA ALA A 445 3.49 4.19 21.22
C ALA A 445 4.99 4.11 21.53
N THR A 446 5.40 3.28 22.48
CA THR A 446 6.81 3.08 22.86
C THR A 446 7.60 2.51 21.68
N ARG A 447 7.03 1.51 21.00
CA ARG A 447 7.63 0.89 19.81
C ARG A 447 7.80 1.91 18.68
N LEU A 448 6.78 2.75 18.43
CA LEU A 448 6.87 3.79 17.41
C LEU A 448 7.94 4.84 17.74
N ALA A 449 8.01 5.27 19.00
CA ALA A 449 9.01 6.25 19.45
C ALA A 449 10.46 5.73 19.35
N ALA A 450 10.66 4.41 19.49
CA ALA A 450 11.96 3.77 19.35
C ALA A 450 12.32 3.41 17.90
N ALA A 451 11.36 3.45 16.98
CA ALA A 451 11.58 3.06 15.60
C ALA A 451 12.33 4.13 14.79
N ASN A 452 13.18 3.70 13.87
CA ASN A 452 13.77 4.62 12.88
C ASN A 452 12.73 4.96 11.81
N THR A 453 12.08 6.12 11.95
CA THR A 453 11.03 6.63 11.06
C THR A 453 11.53 7.76 10.16
N GLY A 454 12.84 7.89 9.97
CA GLY A 454 13.46 8.82 9.04
C GLY A 454 13.09 8.52 7.58
N LEU A 455 13.43 9.43 6.68
CA LEU A 455 13.21 9.22 5.23
C LEU A 455 13.90 7.95 4.73
N MET A 456 13.20 7.19 3.89
CA MET A 456 13.65 5.92 3.32
C MET A 456 13.91 4.80 4.36
N GLN A 457 13.50 4.99 5.61
CA GLN A 457 13.59 3.99 6.67
C GLN A 457 12.31 3.15 6.74
N SER A 458 12.37 2.06 7.51
CA SER A 458 11.26 1.08 7.56
C SER A 458 10.35 1.21 8.78
N GLY A 459 10.72 2.03 9.77
CA GLY A 459 10.02 1.97 11.05
C GLY A 459 10.14 0.56 11.65
N PHE A 460 9.01 -0.10 11.86
CA PHE A 460 8.98 -1.52 12.26
C PHE A 460 8.38 -2.44 11.19
N LEU A 461 8.30 -1.97 9.93
CA LEU A 461 8.06 -2.85 8.80
C LEU A 461 9.27 -3.73 8.52
N THR A 462 9.04 -4.94 8.08
CA THR A 462 10.08 -5.87 7.69
C THR A 462 10.57 -5.55 6.27
N PRO A 463 11.80 -5.04 6.09
CA PRO A 463 12.25 -4.60 4.76
C PRO A 463 12.34 -5.73 3.71
N TYR A 464 12.74 -6.93 4.12
CA TYR A 464 12.73 -8.13 3.28
C TYR A 464 11.33 -8.78 3.35
N PHE A 465 10.44 -8.42 2.43
CA PHE A 465 9.05 -8.89 2.42
C PHE A 465 8.94 -10.41 2.28
N GLY A 466 9.85 -11.05 1.56
CA GLY A 466 9.86 -12.50 1.32
C GLY A 466 10.15 -13.38 2.56
N THR A 467 10.35 -12.81 3.74
CA THR A 467 10.50 -13.57 4.98
C THR A 467 9.18 -14.15 5.47
N THR A 468 9.08 -14.60 6.72
CA THR A 468 7.89 -15.24 7.31
C THR A 468 6.59 -14.50 7.00
N GLY A 469 5.56 -15.23 6.53
CA GLY A 469 4.25 -14.68 6.16
C GLY A 469 3.32 -14.33 7.32
N GLY A 470 3.55 -14.85 8.53
CA GLY A 470 2.76 -14.54 9.72
C GLY A 470 3.34 -13.34 10.48
N ARG A 471 3.10 -12.13 10.00
CA ARG A 471 3.62 -10.87 10.56
C ARG A 471 2.52 -9.87 10.81
N HIS A 472 2.79 -8.91 11.70
CA HIS A 472 1.86 -7.85 12.09
C HIS A 472 1.45 -6.91 10.95
N GLU A 473 2.26 -6.81 9.88
CA GLU A 473 1.96 -5.99 8.72
C GLU A 473 1.14 -6.71 7.64
N ILE A 474 0.96 -8.05 7.74
CA ILE A 474 0.25 -8.85 6.73
C ILE A 474 -1.06 -9.37 7.31
N GLY A 475 -2.16 -9.05 6.65
CA GLY A 475 -3.52 -9.45 7.05
C GLY A 475 -4.56 -8.73 6.22
N PRO A 476 -5.82 -8.71 6.66
CA PRO A 476 -6.83 -7.80 6.09
C PRO A 476 -6.32 -6.37 6.09
N TYR A 477 -5.85 -5.89 7.28
CA TYR A 477 -5.03 -4.70 7.47
C TYR A 477 -3.90 -4.99 8.47
N PRO A 478 -2.83 -4.15 8.50
CA PRO A 478 -1.79 -4.25 9.51
C PRO A 478 -2.34 -4.10 10.94
N ARG A 479 -1.62 -4.68 11.92
CA ARG A 479 -2.00 -4.66 13.35
C ARG A 479 -2.35 -3.26 13.86
N TRP A 480 -1.52 -2.25 13.56
CA TRP A 480 -1.75 -0.86 14.01
C TRP A 480 -3.02 -0.25 13.40
N THR A 481 -3.35 -0.61 12.16
CA THR A 481 -4.60 -0.21 11.52
C THR A 481 -5.80 -0.90 12.17
N ALA A 482 -5.70 -2.20 12.45
CA ALA A 482 -6.74 -2.93 13.18
C ALA A 482 -6.96 -2.38 14.60
N LEU A 483 -5.87 -2.08 15.33
CA LEU A 483 -5.93 -1.41 16.64
C LEU A 483 -6.66 -0.06 16.55
N TYR A 484 -6.33 0.78 15.55
CA TYR A 484 -6.99 2.06 15.36
C TYR A 484 -8.49 1.90 15.04
N LEU A 485 -8.84 1.01 14.12
CA LEU A 485 -10.23 0.78 13.74
C LEU A 485 -11.10 0.31 14.92
N ILE A 486 -10.54 -0.49 15.83
CA ILE A 486 -11.24 -1.00 17.01
C ILE A 486 -11.34 0.07 18.12
N THR A 487 -10.26 0.81 18.37
CA THR A 487 -10.15 1.69 19.55
C THR A 487 -10.28 3.17 19.25
N GLN A 488 -10.02 3.57 18.01
CA GLN A 488 -9.83 4.97 17.58
C GLN A 488 -8.81 5.76 18.44
N ASP A 489 -7.84 5.03 19.03
CA ASP A 489 -6.79 5.60 19.85
C ASP A 489 -5.74 6.32 18.99
N ASP A 490 -5.32 7.52 19.42
CA ASP A 490 -4.38 8.37 18.68
C ASP A 490 -2.98 7.75 18.56
N ARG A 491 -2.57 6.86 19.48
CA ARG A 491 -1.28 6.13 19.42
C ARG A 491 -1.29 5.12 18.27
N ALA A 492 -2.37 4.37 18.12
CA ALA A 492 -2.55 3.45 17.00
C ALA A 492 -2.69 4.21 15.68
N ARG A 493 -3.39 5.37 15.69
CA ARG A 493 -3.48 6.26 14.55
C ARG A 493 -2.11 6.77 14.12
N ALA A 494 -1.28 7.19 15.06
CA ALA A 494 0.08 7.66 14.78
C ALA A 494 0.92 6.57 14.10
N SER A 495 0.88 5.32 14.62
CA SER A 495 1.55 4.18 13.98
C SER A 495 1.03 3.92 12.57
N MET A 496 -0.29 3.94 12.37
CA MET A 496 -0.92 3.73 11.08
C MET A 496 -0.45 4.76 10.05
N MET A 497 -0.53 6.05 10.38
CA MET A 497 -0.16 7.12 9.46
C MET A 497 1.35 7.13 9.17
N THR A 498 2.18 6.97 10.21
CA THR A 498 3.65 6.92 10.03
C THR A 498 4.06 5.80 9.06
N HIS A 499 3.50 4.59 9.19
CA HIS A 499 3.86 3.50 8.30
C HIS A 499 3.24 3.64 6.91
N ALA A 500 2.09 4.30 6.80
CA ALA A 500 1.52 4.68 5.49
C ALA A 500 2.42 5.67 4.74
N ASP A 501 3.11 6.58 5.46
CA ASP A 501 4.06 7.51 4.85
C ASP A 501 5.39 6.82 4.51
N LEU A 502 5.87 5.91 5.38
CA LEU A 502 7.15 5.21 5.19
C LEU A 502 7.16 4.26 3.99
N VAL A 503 6.02 3.66 3.63
CA VAL A 503 5.96 2.76 2.46
C VAL A 503 6.18 3.47 1.13
N GLY A 504 6.10 4.79 1.08
CA GLY A 504 6.58 5.57 -0.05
C GLY A 504 8.07 5.35 -0.36
N GLY A 505 8.88 4.94 0.62
CA GLY A 505 10.27 4.55 0.43
C GLY A 505 10.50 3.20 -0.26
N VAL A 506 9.46 2.38 -0.46
CA VAL A 506 9.55 1.09 -1.16
C VAL A 506 9.70 1.34 -2.66
N PRO A 507 10.63 0.68 -3.39
CA PRO A 507 10.91 0.96 -4.80
C PRO A 507 9.89 0.32 -5.75
N ILE A 508 8.66 0.78 -5.68
CA ILE A 508 7.52 0.30 -6.50
C ILE A 508 6.87 1.40 -7.35
N HIS A 509 7.34 2.64 -7.25
CA HIS A 509 6.69 3.81 -7.77
C HIS A 509 7.15 4.12 -9.20
N TYR A 510 6.66 3.38 -10.17
CA TYR A 510 6.93 3.60 -11.60
C TYR A 510 5.87 4.51 -12.19
N ARG A 511 6.24 5.78 -12.49
CA ARG A 511 5.35 6.79 -13.07
C ARG A 511 5.67 7.02 -14.54
N ASP A 512 4.64 7.03 -15.39
CA ASP A 512 4.75 7.42 -16.81
C ASP A 512 4.78 8.96 -16.92
N ALA A 513 5.84 9.50 -17.51
CA ALA A 513 6.01 10.93 -17.68
C ALA A 513 5.01 11.57 -18.67
N VAL A 514 4.39 10.77 -19.55
CA VAL A 514 3.42 11.26 -20.54
C VAL A 514 2.04 11.44 -19.92
N THR A 515 1.60 10.45 -19.13
CA THR A 515 0.27 10.46 -18.51
C THR A 515 0.28 11.08 -17.12
N ASP A 516 1.44 11.16 -16.48
CA ASP A 516 1.63 11.53 -15.08
C ASP A 516 0.88 10.59 -14.12
N GLN A 517 0.64 9.35 -14.54
CA GLN A 517 -0.02 8.29 -13.77
C GLN A 517 0.96 7.14 -13.49
N PRO A 518 0.65 6.21 -12.57
CA PRO A 518 1.38 4.95 -12.49
C PRO A 518 1.44 4.26 -13.85
N LEU A 519 2.55 3.57 -14.09
CA LEU A 519 2.80 2.86 -15.35
C LEU A 519 1.69 1.83 -15.62
N ASP A 520 0.98 1.99 -16.74
CA ASP A 520 -0.19 1.20 -17.09
C ASP A 520 0.07 0.20 -18.24
N LEU A 521 -0.68 -0.90 -18.24
CA LEU A 521 -0.57 -1.99 -19.21
C LEU A 521 -1.31 -1.74 -20.53
N ASP A 522 -2.11 -0.69 -20.64
CA ASP A 522 -2.73 -0.30 -21.91
C ASP A 522 -1.69 0.30 -22.83
N ARG A 523 -0.78 1.09 -22.27
CA ARG A 523 0.31 1.75 -23.01
C ARG A 523 1.56 0.87 -23.08
N HIS A 524 1.83 0.07 -22.07
CA HIS A 524 3.06 -0.72 -21.91
C HIS A 524 2.76 -2.19 -21.60
N PRO A 525 2.09 -2.92 -22.50
CA PRO A 525 1.65 -4.30 -22.24
C PRO A 525 2.80 -5.28 -22.03
N GLY A 526 3.98 -4.99 -22.55
CA GLY A 526 5.18 -5.81 -22.45
C GLY A 526 6.10 -5.46 -21.26
N VAL A 527 5.78 -4.43 -20.44
CA VAL A 527 6.66 -4.01 -19.34
C VAL A 527 6.74 -5.06 -18.24
N THR A 528 7.88 -5.15 -17.57
CA THR A 528 8.03 -5.84 -16.29
C THR A 528 9.01 -5.10 -15.40
N VAL A 529 8.70 -5.04 -14.10
CA VAL A 529 9.50 -4.33 -13.08
C VAL A 529 10.24 -5.27 -12.12
N ARG A 530 10.03 -6.59 -12.21
CA ARG A 530 10.64 -7.61 -11.33
C ARG A 530 11.42 -8.68 -12.07
N VAL A 531 10.98 -9.12 -13.22
CA VAL A 531 11.59 -10.20 -13.98
C VAL A 531 12.42 -9.65 -15.16
N ALA A 532 13.43 -10.37 -15.58
CA ALA A 532 14.48 -9.84 -16.44
C ALA A 532 14.10 -9.52 -17.91
N THR A 533 12.86 -9.75 -18.34
CA THR A 533 12.50 -9.68 -19.78
C THR A 533 11.24 -8.87 -20.03
N SER A 534 11.40 -7.54 -20.15
CA SER A 534 10.44 -6.71 -20.87
C SER A 534 10.52 -6.95 -22.37
N ALA A 535 9.41 -6.81 -23.08
CA ALA A 535 9.48 -6.69 -24.52
C ALA A 535 10.36 -5.49 -24.92
N PRO A 536 11.15 -5.53 -26.00
CA PRO A 536 12.08 -4.45 -26.33
C PRO A 536 11.44 -3.05 -26.40
N ALA A 537 10.18 -2.95 -26.85
CA ALA A 537 9.45 -1.69 -26.92
C ALA A 537 9.10 -1.11 -25.54
N ASP A 538 9.00 -1.95 -24.52
CA ASP A 538 8.62 -1.58 -23.16
C ASP A 538 9.77 -1.78 -22.16
N ALA A 539 11.01 -1.92 -22.63
CA ALA A 539 12.18 -2.12 -21.79
C ALA A 539 12.45 -0.86 -20.96
N LEU A 540 12.51 -1.05 -19.63
CA LEU A 540 12.92 -0.01 -18.71
C LEU A 540 14.41 0.30 -18.85
N PRO A 541 14.83 1.57 -18.67
CA PRO A 541 16.25 1.93 -18.65
C PRO A 541 17.01 1.18 -17.55
N ALA A 542 18.28 0.85 -17.82
CA ALA A 542 19.14 0.25 -16.83
C ALA A 542 19.40 1.22 -15.66
N MET A 543 19.29 0.73 -14.44
CA MET A 543 19.55 1.53 -13.25
C MET A 543 21.04 1.74 -13.01
N SER A 544 21.42 2.97 -12.69
CA SER A 544 22.80 3.33 -12.35
C SER A 544 23.17 2.95 -10.91
N ASP A 545 22.18 2.87 -10.02
CA ASP A 545 22.31 2.50 -8.60
C ASP A 545 20.95 1.99 -8.11
N SER A 546 20.91 0.74 -7.63
CA SER A 546 19.68 0.06 -7.20
C SER A 546 19.73 -0.44 -5.76
N GLY A 547 20.79 -0.11 -5.00
CA GLY A 547 20.91 -0.54 -3.60
C GLY A 547 19.85 0.10 -2.71
N THR A 548 18.95 -0.70 -2.14
CA THR A 548 17.89 -0.22 -1.24
C THR A 548 17.81 -1.07 0.02
N LEU A 549 17.19 -0.50 1.07
CA LEU A 549 16.80 -1.24 2.26
C LEU A 549 15.77 -2.33 1.93
N TRP A 550 14.91 -2.08 0.93
CA TRP A 550 13.71 -2.83 0.66
C TRP A 550 13.88 -3.95 -0.35
N SER A 551 13.23 -5.07 -0.09
CA SER A 551 13.02 -6.16 -1.05
C SER A 551 11.53 -6.47 -1.11
N PRO A 552 10.75 -5.73 -1.90
CA PRO A 552 9.30 -5.91 -1.98
C PRO A 552 8.94 -7.25 -2.63
N ASP A 553 7.86 -7.86 -2.15
CA ASP A 553 7.33 -9.12 -2.68
C ASP A 553 5.81 -9.12 -2.70
N ILE A 554 5.22 -9.60 -3.80
CA ILE A 554 3.77 -9.55 -4.03
C ILE A 554 3.03 -10.43 -3.01
N ALA A 555 3.60 -11.57 -2.66
CA ALA A 555 2.97 -12.52 -1.75
C ALA A 555 3.00 -12.10 -0.26
N HIS A 556 3.77 -11.06 0.08
CA HIS A 556 4.02 -10.67 1.48
C HIS A 556 3.77 -9.18 1.75
N GLN A 557 2.91 -8.54 0.97
CA GLN A 557 2.58 -7.13 1.15
C GLN A 557 1.39 -6.91 2.08
N GLY A 558 1.41 -5.79 2.83
CA GLY A 558 0.28 -5.32 3.63
C GLY A 558 -0.62 -4.34 2.84
N SER A 559 -1.81 -4.02 3.36
CA SER A 559 -2.63 -2.89 2.93
C SER A 559 -2.30 -1.69 3.81
N PHE A 560 -1.34 -0.87 3.38
CA PHE A 560 -0.77 0.18 4.24
C PHE A 560 -1.50 1.52 4.13
N THR A 561 -2.07 1.85 2.97
CA THR A 561 -2.53 3.20 2.64
C THR A 561 -4.02 3.30 2.36
N PHE A 562 -4.73 2.17 2.27
CA PHE A 562 -6.17 2.16 1.99
C PHE A 562 -6.99 2.82 3.09
N VAL A 563 -6.84 2.37 4.35
CA VAL A 563 -7.56 2.98 5.48
C VAL A 563 -7.14 4.43 5.72
N PRO A 564 -5.84 4.81 5.69
CA PRO A 564 -5.43 6.21 5.69
C PRO A 564 -6.16 7.05 4.65
N TYR A 565 -6.24 6.62 3.38
CA TYR A 565 -6.98 7.35 2.36
C TYR A 565 -8.49 7.43 2.66
N VAL A 566 -9.11 6.30 2.96
CA VAL A 566 -10.56 6.24 3.24
C VAL A 566 -10.95 7.17 4.39
N LEU A 567 -10.07 7.36 5.39
CA LEU A 567 -10.36 8.21 6.54
C LEU A 567 -9.98 9.68 6.32
N THR A 568 -8.94 10.00 5.54
CA THR A 568 -8.41 11.37 5.41
C THR A 568 -8.75 12.02 4.08
N GLY A 569 -8.92 11.24 3.02
CA GLY A 569 -9.02 11.74 1.64
C GLY A 569 -7.74 12.35 1.10
N ASP A 570 -6.56 12.10 1.72
CA ASP A 570 -5.30 12.67 1.28
C ASP A 570 -4.79 12.01 0.00
N VAL A 571 -4.51 12.83 -1.00
CA VAL A 571 -4.12 12.39 -2.36
C VAL A 571 -2.85 11.56 -2.35
N TYR A 572 -1.90 11.85 -1.43
CA TYR A 572 -0.69 11.05 -1.29
C TYR A 572 -1.00 9.55 -1.12
N HIS A 573 -1.95 9.23 -0.24
CA HIS A 573 -2.34 7.83 0.02
C HIS A 573 -3.12 7.21 -1.15
N LEU A 574 -3.89 8.01 -1.90
CA LEU A 574 -4.56 7.55 -3.12
C LEU A 574 -3.54 7.16 -4.20
N ASP A 575 -2.52 8.00 -4.39
CA ASP A 575 -1.42 7.68 -5.31
C ASP A 575 -0.72 6.38 -4.91
N GLU A 576 -0.46 6.17 -3.61
CA GLU A 576 0.14 4.94 -3.09
C GLU A 576 -0.68 3.70 -3.45
N LEU A 577 -2.01 3.76 -3.29
CA LEU A 577 -2.90 2.65 -3.69
C LEU A 577 -2.74 2.30 -5.17
N MET A 578 -2.69 3.31 -6.01
CA MET A 578 -2.52 3.10 -7.45
C MET A 578 -1.15 2.50 -7.79
N PHE A 579 -0.08 2.94 -7.12
CA PHE A 579 1.26 2.38 -7.34
C PHE A 579 1.34 0.92 -6.90
N TRP A 580 0.81 0.56 -5.74
CA TRP A 580 0.77 -0.83 -5.29
C TRP A 580 -0.02 -1.71 -6.25
N ALA A 581 -1.19 -1.28 -6.71
CA ALA A 581 -2.00 -2.03 -7.66
C ALA A 581 -1.29 -2.20 -9.02
N ALA A 582 -0.69 -1.12 -9.56
CA ALA A 582 0.05 -1.16 -10.81
C ALA A 582 1.30 -2.05 -10.70
N TRP A 583 2.10 -1.90 -9.62
CA TRP A 583 3.30 -2.70 -9.39
C TRP A 583 3.00 -4.20 -9.31
N ASN A 584 1.92 -4.59 -8.64
CA ASN A 584 1.49 -5.98 -8.56
C ASN A 584 1.27 -6.59 -9.95
N MET A 585 0.63 -5.90 -10.86
CA MET A 585 0.40 -6.35 -12.23
C MET A 585 1.68 -6.28 -13.07
N ASN A 586 2.43 -5.18 -12.97
CA ASN A 586 3.65 -4.95 -13.75
C ASN A 586 4.82 -5.85 -13.32
N GLY A 587 4.74 -6.49 -12.15
CA GLY A 587 5.76 -7.40 -11.63
C GLY A 587 5.79 -8.78 -12.28
N TYR A 588 4.75 -9.20 -12.99
CA TYR A 588 4.70 -10.52 -13.61
C TYR A 588 5.31 -10.54 -15.01
N ASN A 589 5.71 -11.74 -15.45
CA ASN A 589 6.08 -11.95 -16.85
C ASN A 589 4.91 -11.56 -17.77
N PRO A 590 5.14 -10.72 -18.79
CA PRO A 590 4.09 -10.20 -19.65
C PRO A 590 3.23 -11.29 -20.30
N GLY A 591 3.85 -12.37 -20.79
CA GLY A 591 3.12 -13.47 -21.43
C GLY A 591 2.18 -14.21 -20.46
N TYR A 592 2.63 -14.47 -19.23
CA TYR A 592 1.84 -15.20 -18.24
C TYR A 592 0.69 -14.39 -17.68
N ARG A 593 0.83 -13.07 -17.55
CA ARG A 593 -0.28 -12.18 -17.13
C ARG A 593 -1.24 -11.81 -18.27
N GLY A 594 -1.06 -12.36 -19.48
CA GLY A 594 -1.87 -12.03 -20.65
C GLY A 594 -1.63 -10.62 -21.18
N LEU A 595 -0.37 -10.15 -21.16
CA LEU A 595 0.03 -8.79 -21.60
C LEU A 595 -0.80 -7.70 -20.89
N GLY A 596 -1.61 -6.97 -21.67
CA GLY A 596 -2.51 -5.93 -21.18
C GLY A 596 -3.68 -6.41 -20.34
N LEU A 597 -3.99 -7.72 -20.28
CA LEU A 597 -5.05 -8.20 -19.39
C LEU A 597 -4.75 -8.00 -17.91
N GLY A 598 -3.47 -8.02 -17.51
CA GLY A 598 -3.06 -7.79 -16.13
C GLY A 598 -3.49 -8.91 -15.17
N LEU A 599 -3.44 -10.18 -15.62
CA LEU A 599 -3.86 -11.32 -14.81
C LEU A 599 -2.91 -11.61 -13.65
N LEU A 600 -3.48 -11.95 -12.50
CA LEU A 600 -2.77 -12.16 -11.23
C LEU A 600 -2.45 -13.64 -10.96
N HIS A 601 -3.04 -14.56 -11.70
CA HIS A 601 -2.87 -16.01 -11.54
C HIS A 601 -1.42 -16.55 -11.65
N PRO A 602 -0.45 -15.84 -12.26
CA PRO A 602 0.92 -16.34 -12.30
C PRO A 602 1.61 -16.43 -10.93
N GLU A 603 1.10 -15.74 -9.92
CA GLU A 603 1.68 -15.76 -8.57
C GLU A 603 1.17 -16.95 -7.74
N GLN A 604 1.88 -17.27 -6.64
CA GLN A 604 1.35 -18.19 -5.64
C GLN A 604 0.00 -17.69 -5.08
N VAL A 605 -0.87 -18.60 -4.61
CA VAL A 605 -2.24 -18.26 -4.19
C VAL A 605 -2.32 -17.12 -3.18
N ARG A 606 -1.40 -17.06 -2.21
CA ARG A 606 -1.28 -15.93 -1.28
C ARG A 606 -1.00 -14.61 -2.00
N GLY A 607 -0.10 -14.62 -2.98
CA GLY A 607 0.22 -13.44 -3.79
C GLY A 607 -0.95 -13.01 -4.66
N GLN A 608 -1.68 -13.96 -5.24
CA GLN A 608 -2.93 -13.68 -5.96
C GLN A 608 -3.96 -12.98 -5.05
N ALA A 609 -4.11 -13.44 -3.81
CA ALA A 609 -5.00 -12.82 -2.83
C ALA A 609 -4.63 -11.36 -2.53
N TRP A 610 -3.35 -11.11 -2.21
CA TRP A 610 -2.91 -9.75 -1.85
C TRP A 610 -2.86 -8.80 -3.05
N ALA A 611 -2.52 -9.29 -4.22
CA ALA A 611 -2.59 -8.51 -5.45
C ALA A 611 -4.04 -8.17 -5.83
N MET A 612 -4.98 -9.12 -5.67
CA MET A 612 -6.42 -8.88 -5.87
C MET A 612 -6.96 -7.86 -4.86
N ARG A 613 -6.52 -7.91 -3.59
CA ARG A 613 -6.87 -6.90 -2.58
C ARG A 613 -6.39 -5.52 -3.03
N ALA A 614 -5.12 -5.35 -3.38
CA ALA A 614 -4.57 -4.07 -3.80
C ALA A 614 -5.27 -3.51 -5.04
N LEU A 615 -5.55 -4.37 -6.03
CA LEU A 615 -6.31 -3.99 -7.23
C LEU A 615 -7.75 -3.56 -6.89
N GLY A 616 -8.43 -4.34 -6.03
CA GLY A 616 -9.77 -4.01 -5.56
C GLY A 616 -9.82 -2.73 -4.72
N GLU A 617 -8.81 -2.50 -3.85
CA GLU A 617 -8.67 -1.27 -3.07
C GLU A 617 -8.50 -0.04 -3.97
N ALA A 618 -7.64 -0.09 -4.98
CA ALA A 618 -7.48 0.98 -5.96
C ALA A 618 -8.79 1.21 -6.74
N ALA A 619 -9.40 0.16 -7.29
CA ALA A 619 -10.64 0.27 -8.07
C ALA A 619 -11.77 0.93 -7.28
N ARG A 620 -11.97 0.56 -5.99
CA ARG A 620 -13.07 1.09 -5.18
C ARG A 620 -12.79 2.43 -4.52
N ALA A 621 -11.52 2.77 -4.25
CA ALA A 621 -11.15 4.04 -3.62
C ALA A 621 -11.15 5.22 -4.60
N LEU A 622 -10.77 4.98 -5.86
CA LEU A 622 -10.70 6.03 -6.87
C LEU A 622 -12.05 6.68 -7.13
N PRO A 623 -12.12 8.02 -7.13
CA PRO A 623 -13.31 8.74 -7.59
C PRO A 623 -13.69 8.35 -9.03
N ASP A 624 -14.98 8.36 -9.35
CA ASP A 624 -15.46 7.97 -10.68
C ASP A 624 -14.89 8.84 -11.81
N ALA A 625 -14.63 10.11 -11.52
CA ALA A 625 -14.00 11.04 -12.47
C ALA A 625 -12.48 10.87 -12.62
N HIS A 626 -11.84 9.98 -11.83
CA HIS A 626 -10.39 9.83 -11.86
C HIS A 626 -9.95 9.10 -13.15
N PRO A 627 -8.91 9.57 -13.86
CA PRO A 627 -8.50 8.99 -15.15
C PRO A 627 -8.11 7.50 -15.06
N MET A 628 -7.59 7.02 -13.93
CA MET A 628 -7.23 5.62 -13.72
C MET A 628 -8.37 4.73 -13.23
N LYS A 629 -9.56 5.30 -12.92
CA LYS A 629 -10.70 4.53 -12.39
C LYS A 629 -11.05 3.35 -13.30
N ARG A 630 -11.35 3.65 -14.56
CA ARG A 630 -11.72 2.65 -15.56
C ARG A 630 -10.61 1.62 -15.80
N TYR A 631 -9.34 2.05 -15.74
CA TYR A 631 -8.20 1.15 -15.91
C TYR A 631 -8.21 0.04 -14.85
N PHE A 632 -8.26 0.40 -13.57
CA PHE A 632 -8.23 -0.59 -12.49
C PHE A 632 -9.50 -1.44 -12.44
N GLU A 633 -10.67 -0.87 -12.70
CA GLU A 633 -11.93 -1.64 -12.82
C GLU A 633 -11.88 -2.66 -13.96
N THR A 634 -11.32 -2.27 -15.12
CA THR A 634 -11.14 -3.20 -16.23
C THR A 634 -10.20 -4.35 -15.87
N ARG A 635 -9.08 -4.07 -15.17
CA ARG A 635 -8.14 -5.12 -14.73
C ARG A 635 -8.77 -6.05 -13.69
N LEU A 636 -9.56 -5.50 -12.78
CA LEU A 636 -10.33 -6.30 -11.82
C LEU A 636 -11.33 -7.22 -12.54
N ALA A 637 -12.09 -6.68 -13.49
CA ALA A 637 -13.04 -7.45 -14.31
C ALA A 637 -12.35 -8.56 -15.14
N ASN A 638 -11.18 -8.27 -15.74
CA ASN A 638 -10.40 -9.28 -16.47
C ASN A 638 -10.00 -10.46 -15.56
N ASN A 639 -9.59 -10.16 -14.33
CA ASN A 639 -9.25 -11.20 -13.37
C ASN A 639 -10.48 -12.00 -12.95
N PHE A 640 -11.61 -11.36 -12.66
CA PHE A 640 -12.86 -12.07 -12.38
C PHE A 640 -13.27 -12.98 -13.54
N ALA A 641 -13.20 -12.50 -14.77
CA ALA A 641 -13.50 -13.31 -15.95
C ALA A 641 -12.58 -14.53 -16.04
N TRP A 642 -11.28 -14.33 -15.87
CA TRP A 642 -10.31 -15.43 -15.93
C TRP A 642 -10.58 -16.51 -14.88
N TYR A 643 -10.84 -16.13 -13.61
CA TYR A 643 -11.15 -17.11 -12.56
C TYR A 643 -12.46 -17.83 -12.82
N ASN A 644 -13.50 -17.10 -13.24
CA ASN A 644 -14.80 -17.70 -13.56
C ASN A 644 -14.71 -18.68 -14.73
N ASP A 645 -13.97 -18.35 -15.78
CA ASP A 645 -13.81 -19.22 -16.96
C ASP A 645 -12.94 -20.44 -16.66
N THR A 646 -11.88 -20.27 -15.85
CA THR A 646 -10.93 -21.34 -15.54
C THR A 646 -11.52 -22.36 -14.57
N TYR A 647 -12.14 -21.88 -13.49
CA TYR A 647 -12.53 -22.77 -12.40
C TYR A 647 -13.99 -23.19 -12.44
N LYS A 648 -14.93 -22.41 -12.88
CA LYS A 648 -16.39 -22.69 -12.95
C LYS A 648 -16.92 -23.48 -11.74
N VAL A 649 -17.98 -23.07 -11.15
CA VAL A 649 -18.58 -23.79 -10.01
C VAL A 649 -18.82 -25.27 -10.38
N GLY A 650 -18.23 -26.20 -9.61
CA GLY A 650 -18.31 -27.63 -9.88
C GLY A 650 -17.53 -28.11 -11.11
N GLY A 651 -16.65 -27.26 -11.69
CA GLY A 651 -15.86 -27.62 -12.86
C GLY A 651 -14.75 -28.65 -12.57
N PRO A 652 -14.25 -29.35 -13.60
CA PRO A 652 -13.32 -30.46 -13.43
C PRO A 652 -11.92 -30.03 -12.94
N VAL A 653 -11.58 -28.75 -13.02
CA VAL A 653 -10.25 -28.23 -12.60
C VAL A 653 -10.12 -28.25 -11.08
N SER A 654 -11.20 -27.93 -10.36
CA SER A 654 -11.24 -27.98 -8.90
C SER A 654 -12.67 -28.18 -8.42
N PRO A 655 -13.13 -29.43 -8.34
CA PRO A 655 -14.53 -29.76 -8.00
C PRO A 655 -14.91 -29.37 -6.56
N LEU A 656 -13.94 -29.29 -5.65
CA LEU A 656 -14.17 -28.87 -4.26
C LEU A 656 -13.99 -27.36 -4.03
N GLY A 657 -13.72 -26.55 -5.05
CA GLY A 657 -13.57 -25.12 -4.93
C GLY A 657 -12.20 -24.65 -4.40
N ALA A 658 -11.21 -25.52 -4.35
CA ALA A 658 -9.86 -25.14 -3.94
C ALA A 658 -9.10 -24.42 -5.08
N LEU A 659 -8.49 -23.29 -4.79
CA LEU A 659 -7.58 -22.62 -5.71
C LEU A 659 -6.24 -23.35 -5.71
N VAL A 660 -5.93 -24.01 -6.81
CA VAL A 660 -4.69 -24.79 -7.00
C VAL A 660 -3.70 -23.95 -7.80
N ASN A 661 -2.51 -23.73 -7.25
CA ASN A 661 -1.42 -23.09 -7.99
C ASN A 661 -0.95 -24.04 -9.12
N PRO A 662 -0.91 -23.59 -10.38
CA PRO A 662 -0.45 -24.42 -11.48
C PRO A 662 1.03 -24.83 -11.38
N TYR A 663 1.82 -24.14 -10.58
CA TYR A 663 3.25 -24.40 -10.38
C TYR A 663 3.55 -25.14 -9.07
N GLN A 664 2.56 -25.41 -8.22
CA GLN A 664 2.75 -26.19 -7.00
C GLN A 664 2.36 -27.65 -7.22
N ASP A 665 2.93 -28.49 -6.38
CA ASP A 665 2.61 -29.92 -6.31
C ASP A 665 1.10 -30.17 -6.03
N ASP A 666 0.73 -31.43 -5.84
CA ASP A 666 -0.63 -31.90 -5.57
C ASP A 666 -1.24 -31.32 -4.27
N THR A 667 -0.51 -30.48 -3.56
CA THR A 667 -0.89 -29.90 -2.26
C THR A 667 -1.22 -28.41 -2.38
N ILE A 668 -2.13 -27.97 -1.53
CA ILE A 668 -2.45 -26.54 -1.33
C ILE A 668 -2.23 -26.16 0.13
N GLY A 669 -2.01 -24.87 0.37
CA GLY A 669 -2.14 -24.31 1.71
C GLY A 669 -3.57 -23.82 1.92
N PRO A 670 -4.41 -24.46 2.77
CA PRO A 670 -5.77 -23.99 3.05
C PRO A 670 -5.81 -22.53 3.48
N TRP A 671 -4.84 -22.09 4.26
CA TRP A 671 -4.70 -20.70 4.67
C TRP A 671 -4.48 -19.71 3.51
N GLN A 672 -3.83 -20.11 2.41
CA GLN A 672 -3.72 -19.28 1.20
C GLN A 672 -5.07 -19.16 0.50
N ASN A 673 -5.83 -20.23 0.47
CA ASN A 673 -7.20 -20.22 -0.02
C ASN A 673 -8.12 -19.36 0.86
N ASP A 674 -7.90 -19.35 2.19
CA ASP A 674 -8.60 -18.45 3.11
C ASP A 674 -8.33 -16.97 2.78
N PHE A 675 -7.07 -16.61 2.48
CA PHE A 675 -6.74 -15.24 2.09
C PHE A 675 -7.45 -14.84 0.79
N PHE A 676 -7.45 -15.71 -0.21
CA PHE A 676 -8.14 -15.44 -1.47
C PHE A 676 -9.65 -15.36 -1.27
N GLY A 677 -10.23 -16.30 -0.55
CA GLY A 677 -11.67 -16.33 -0.24
C GLY A 677 -12.12 -15.10 0.57
N LEU A 678 -11.32 -14.67 1.54
CA LEU A 678 -11.55 -13.44 2.32
C LEU A 678 -11.64 -12.22 1.39
N VAL A 679 -10.67 -12.03 0.49
CA VAL A 679 -10.64 -10.88 -0.43
C VAL A 679 -11.82 -10.91 -1.39
N VAL A 680 -12.14 -12.07 -1.99
CA VAL A 680 -13.26 -12.19 -2.93
C VAL A 680 -14.60 -12.01 -2.21
N ALA A 681 -14.74 -12.49 -0.97
CA ALA A 681 -15.91 -12.25 -0.14
C ALA A 681 -16.15 -10.75 0.08
N GLN A 682 -15.11 -9.98 0.41
CA GLN A 682 -15.24 -8.53 0.57
C GLN A 682 -15.66 -7.84 -0.74
N LEU A 683 -15.07 -8.21 -1.87
CA LEU A 683 -15.43 -7.63 -3.17
C LEU A 683 -16.89 -7.95 -3.54
N ALA A 684 -17.35 -9.17 -3.24
CA ALA A 684 -18.74 -9.57 -3.42
C ALA A 684 -19.70 -8.83 -2.49
N GLN A 685 -19.29 -8.58 -1.23
CA GLN A 685 -20.05 -7.77 -0.26
C GLN A 685 -20.13 -6.31 -0.67
N ASP A 686 -19.05 -5.74 -1.21
CA ASP A 686 -18.99 -4.34 -1.69
C ASP A 686 -19.73 -4.11 -3.02
N GLY A 687 -20.36 -5.14 -3.60
CA GLY A 687 -21.27 -5.02 -4.73
C GLY A 687 -20.67 -5.30 -6.10
N TYR A 688 -19.46 -5.87 -6.20
CA TYR A 688 -18.93 -6.35 -7.48
C TYR A 688 -19.65 -7.65 -7.89
N ALA A 689 -20.62 -7.55 -8.81
CA ALA A 689 -21.43 -8.68 -9.24
C ALA A 689 -20.59 -9.85 -9.81
N GLN A 690 -19.52 -9.53 -10.52
CA GLN A 690 -18.63 -10.55 -11.12
C GLN A 690 -17.77 -11.31 -10.08
N ALA A 691 -17.61 -10.77 -8.85
CA ALA A 691 -16.95 -11.47 -7.76
C ALA A 691 -17.84 -12.59 -7.16
N ARG A 692 -19.17 -12.48 -7.29
CA ARG A 692 -20.13 -13.42 -6.68
C ARG A 692 -19.95 -14.88 -7.13
N PRO A 693 -19.83 -15.19 -8.43
CA PRO A 693 -19.59 -16.58 -8.86
C PRO A 693 -18.28 -17.16 -8.30
N ILE A 694 -17.21 -16.36 -8.27
CA ILE A 694 -15.90 -16.78 -7.71
C ILE A 694 -16.04 -17.06 -6.21
N PHE A 695 -16.71 -16.15 -5.48
CA PHE A 695 -16.99 -16.31 -4.07
C PHE A 695 -17.77 -17.60 -3.80
N ASN A 696 -18.84 -17.87 -4.55
CA ASN A 696 -19.63 -19.08 -4.41
C ASN A 696 -18.80 -20.34 -4.68
N TRP A 697 -17.90 -20.29 -5.68
CA TRP A 697 -17.03 -21.41 -5.99
C TRP A 697 -15.97 -21.63 -4.89
N VAL A 698 -15.20 -20.62 -4.49
CA VAL A 698 -14.12 -20.79 -3.51
C VAL A 698 -14.65 -21.11 -2.11
N SER A 699 -15.88 -20.69 -1.79
CA SER A 699 -16.54 -21.01 -0.52
C SER A 699 -16.84 -22.50 -0.36
N GLN A 700 -16.96 -23.26 -1.45
CA GLN A 700 -17.12 -24.72 -1.38
C GLN A 700 -15.95 -25.37 -0.65
N PHE A 701 -14.71 -24.87 -0.84
CA PHE A 701 -13.55 -25.33 -0.10
C PHE A 701 -13.42 -24.62 1.25
N ASN A 702 -13.45 -23.29 1.25
CA ASN A 702 -13.12 -22.49 2.42
C ASN A 702 -14.10 -22.68 3.57
N VAL A 703 -15.40 -22.74 3.30
CA VAL A 703 -16.45 -23.02 4.30
C VAL A 703 -16.67 -24.53 4.40
N GLY A 704 -16.73 -25.24 3.26
CA GLY A 704 -17.06 -26.66 3.18
C GLY A 704 -16.17 -27.56 4.02
N ARG A 705 -14.84 -27.30 4.10
CA ARG A 705 -13.94 -28.12 4.91
C ARG A 705 -14.25 -28.11 6.42
N PHE A 706 -15.10 -27.21 6.89
CA PHE A 706 -15.60 -27.17 8.26
C PHE A 706 -16.98 -27.83 8.43
N MET A 707 -17.63 -28.29 7.35
CA MET A 707 -19.01 -28.77 7.37
C MET A 707 -19.12 -30.30 7.22
N HIS A 708 -18.12 -30.96 6.67
CA HIS A 708 -18.18 -32.35 6.24
C HIS A 708 -17.65 -33.38 7.24
N GLU A 709 -17.70 -33.10 8.54
CA GLU A 709 -17.28 -34.06 9.57
C GLU A 709 -18.29 -35.18 9.72
N ALA A 710 -19.57 -34.86 9.74
CA ALA A 710 -20.63 -35.83 9.98
C ALA A 710 -20.93 -36.72 8.75
N ASP A 711 -20.97 -36.15 7.56
CA ASP A 711 -21.39 -36.86 6.32
C ASP A 711 -20.22 -37.50 5.57
N ALA A 712 -19.05 -36.84 5.56
CA ALA A 712 -17.90 -37.32 4.80
C ALA A 712 -16.68 -37.71 5.69
N GLY A 713 -16.75 -37.49 7.01
CA GLY A 713 -15.67 -37.81 7.93
C GLY A 713 -14.42 -36.91 7.78
N TYR A 714 -14.59 -35.68 7.23
CA TYR A 714 -13.49 -34.70 7.20
C TYR A 714 -13.40 -33.97 8.53
N CYS A 715 -12.41 -34.31 9.35
CA CYS A 715 -12.29 -33.79 10.69
C CYS A 715 -12.07 -32.27 10.70
N VAL A 716 -12.94 -31.52 11.36
CA VAL A 716 -12.84 -30.07 11.55
C VAL A 716 -11.53 -29.67 12.22
N ALA A 717 -10.99 -30.53 13.12
CA ALA A 717 -9.67 -30.29 13.74
C ALA A 717 -8.51 -30.20 12.74
N LYS A 718 -8.66 -30.74 11.53
CA LYS A 718 -7.68 -30.71 10.43
C LYS A 718 -8.00 -29.64 9.37
N ALA A 719 -9.11 -28.95 9.49
CA ALA A 719 -9.50 -27.92 8.52
C ALA A 719 -8.45 -26.81 8.32
N PRO A 720 -7.75 -26.27 9.36
CA PRO A 720 -6.73 -25.26 9.21
C PRO A 720 -5.30 -25.82 9.06
N ALA A 721 -5.13 -27.07 8.62
CA ALA A 721 -3.79 -27.66 8.42
C ALA A 721 -2.92 -26.83 7.49
N TYR A 722 -1.59 -26.90 7.65
CA TYR A 722 -0.63 -26.12 6.86
C TYR A 722 -0.71 -26.47 5.36
N TYR A 723 -0.75 -27.78 5.05
CA TYR A 723 -0.90 -28.31 3.69
C TYR A 723 -1.97 -29.37 3.63
N VAL A 724 -2.69 -29.41 2.51
CA VAL A 724 -3.68 -30.44 2.19
C VAL A 724 -3.50 -30.84 0.73
N LYS A 725 -3.39 -32.14 0.48
CA LYS A 725 -3.36 -32.72 -0.85
C LYS A 725 -4.79 -32.81 -1.41
N VAL A 726 -5.04 -32.16 -2.54
CA VAL A 726 -6.35 -32.11 -3.22
C VAL A 726 -6.28 -32.64 -4.65
N VAL A 727 -5.12 -33.12 -5.06
CA VAL A 727 -4.87 -33.74 -6.37
C VAL A 727 -4.20 -35.09 -6.13
N LYS A 728 -4.58 -36.10 -6.89
CA LYS A 728 -3.95 -37.43 -6.89
C LYS A 728 -3.40 -37.76 -8.28
N THR A 729 -2.49 -38.72 -8.36
CA THR A 729 -1.99 -39.24 -9.62
C THR A 729 -2.67 -40.61 -9.92
N VAL A 730 -3.35 -40.68 -11.05
CA VAL A 730 -3.99 -41.90 -11.56
C VAL A 730 -3.42 -42.14 -12.97
N ASP A 731 -2.80 -43.28 -13.18
CA ASP A 731 -2.17 -43.67 -14.47
C ASP A 731 -1.21 -42.59 -15.00
N GLY A 732 -0.41 -42.03 -14.11
CA GLY A 732 0.55 -40.96 -14.42
C GLY A 732 -0.04 -39.57 -14.72
N LYS A 733 -1.36 -39.42 -14.62
CA LYS A 733 -2.08 -38.16 -14.80
C LYS A 733 -2.50 -37.56 -13.48
N ARG A 734 -2.38 -36.23 -13.36
CA ARG A 734 -2.91 -35.49 -12.21
C ARG A 734 -4.44 -35.39 -12.32
N VAL A 735 -5.15 -35.86 -11.31
CA VAL A 735 -6.60 -35.85 -11.22
C VAL A 735 -7.02 -35.16 -9.92
N PRO A 736 -7.84 -34.09 -9.95
CA PRO A 736 -8.40 -33.52 -8.76
C PRO A 736 -9.22 -34.53 -7.96
N ILE A 737 -9.12 -34.46 -6.62
CA ILE A 737 -9.97 -35.20 -5.72
C ILE A 737 -11.33 -34.48 -5.66
N ASP A 738 -12.41 -35.17 -5.83
CA ASP A 738 -13.75 -34.59 -5.97
C ASP A 738 -14.65 -34.79 -4.74
N ASN A 739 -14.15 -35.44 -3.69
CA ASN A 739 -14.90 -35.68 -2.48
C ASN A 739 -14.10 -35.56 -1.20
N TRP A 740 -14.75 -35.09 -0.15
CA TRP A 740 -14.13 -34.77 1.14
C TRP A 740 -13.56 -35.99 1.88
N ARG A 741 -14.21 -37.15 1.77
CA ARG A 741 -13.73 -38.40 2.38
C ARG A 741 -12.37 -38.81 1.84
N GLU A 742 -12.20 -38.77 0.55
CA GLU A 742 -10.96 -39.10 -0.10
C GLU A 742 -9.85 -38.08 0.21
N VAL A 743 -10.17 -36.80 0.24
CA VAL A 743 -9.22 -35.75 0.70
C VAL A 743 -8.72 -36.07 2.11
N PHE A 744 -9.65 -36.37 3.03
CA PHE A 744 -9.27 -36.68 4.42
C PHE A 744 -8.41 -37.96 4.51
N GLN A 745 -8.83 -39.03 3.89
CA GLN A 745 -8.10 -40.32 3.92
C GLN A 745 -6.71 -40.25 3.28
N THR A 746 -6.58 -39.43 2.20
CA THR A 746 -5.28 -39.21 1.53
C THR A 746 -4.30 -38.49 2.41
N ASN A 747 -4.76 -37.51 3.20
CA ASN A 747 -3.89 -36.63 4.00
C ASN A 747 -3.63 -37.19 5.41
N TRP A 748 -4.58 -37.92 6.01
CA TRP A 748 -4.49 -38.42 7.37
C TRP A 748 -4.97 -39.87 7.46
N PRO A 749 -4.25 -40.81 6.81
CA PRO A 749 -4.62 -42.24 6.84
C PRO A 749 -4.61 -42.75 8.28
N GLY A 750 -5.68 -43.49 8.64
CA GLY A 750 -5.82 -44.08 9.97
C GLY A 750 -6.26 -43.12 11.10
N VAL A 751 -6.44 -41.83 10.82
CA VAL A 751 -7.00 -40.88 11.80
C VAL A 751 -8.53 -41.04 11.83
N THR A 752 -9.06 -41.26 13.04
CA THR A 752 -10.52 -41.25 13.29
C THR A 752 -10.92 -39.88 13.86
N CYS A 753 -12.02 -39.33 13.33
CA CYS A 753 -12.57 -38.10 13.86
C CYS A 753 -13.17 -38.32 15.25
N ASP A 754 -12.71 -37.56 16.21
CA ASP A 754 -13.26 -37.51 17.56
C ASP A 754 -13.49 -36.04 17.92
N ALA A 755 -14.57 -35.78 18.67
CA ALA A 755 -14.87 -34.41 19.15
C ALA A 755 -13.72 -33.80 19.98
N ASN A 756 -12.89 -34.65 20.61
CA ASN A 756 -11.73 -34.26 21.41
C ASN A 756 -10.41 -34.27 20.62
N LEU A 757 -10.45 -34.58 19.29
CA LEU A 757 -9.24 -34.56 18.48
C LEU A 757 -8.61 -33.17 18.58
N PRO A 758 -7.35 -33.03 19.01
CA PRO A 758 -6.71 -31.74 19.13
C PRO A 758 -6.54 -31.07 17.76
N LEU A 759 -6.64 -29.77 17.74
CA LEU A 759 -6.39 -28.99 16.53
C LEU A 759 -5.00 -29.27 15.99
N ASP A 760 -4.86 -29.25 14.69
CA ASP A 760 -3.58 -29.47 14.05
C ASP A 760 -2.53 -28.45 14.54
N PRO A 761 -1.41 -28.90 15.15
CA PRO A 761 -0.39 -28.00 15.67
C PRO A 761 0.20 -27.08 14.59
N SER A 762 0.25 -27.55 13.33
CA SER A 762 0.74 -26.77 12.20
C SER A 762 -0.12 -25.55 11.88
N SER A 763 -1.35 -25.50 12.43
CA SER A 763 -2.25 -24.34 12.30
C SER A 763 -1.99 -23.21 13.28
N TYR A 764 -1.07 -23.37 14.23
CA TYR A 764 -0.82 -22.41 15.32
C TYR A 764 -2.11 -21.97 16.03
N PRO A 765 -2.86 -22.91 16.62
CA PRO A 765 -4.25 -22.71 17.04
C PRO A 765 -4.46 -21.72 18.20
N GLY A 766 -3.39 -21.33 18.89
CA GLY A 766 -3.42 -20.29 19.94
C GLY A 766 -2.88 -18.94 19.50
N SER A 767 -2.43 -18.79 18.25
CA SER A 767 -1.82 -17.56 17.75
C SER A 767 -2.85 -16.67 17.02
N SER A 768 -2.83 -15.37 17.30
CA SER A 768 -3.60 -14.36 16.55
C SER A 768 -3.23 -14.28 15.07
N LEU A 769 -2.01 -14.70 14.69
CA LEU A 769 -1.49 -14.75 13.33
C LEU A 769 -1.52 -16.17 12.74
N GLY A 770 -2.06 -17.15 13.49
CA GLY A 770 -2.13 -18.54 13.06
C GLY A 770 -3.23 -18.81 12.05
N TYR A 771 -3.14 -19.95 11.37
CA TYR A 771 -4.10 -20.33 10.33
C TYR A 771 -5.51 -20.58 10.88
N ALA A 772 -5.63 -20.93 12.14
CA ALA A 772 -6.92 -21.03 12.81
C ALA A 772 -7.60 -19.64 12.97
N ALA A 773 -6.83 -18.58 13.21
CA ALA A 773 -7.34 -17.20 13.25
C ALA A 773 -7.67 -16.68 11.85
N ASN A 774 -6.84 -17.02 10.85
CA ASN A 774 -7.10 -16.67 9.46
C ASN A 774 -8.42 -17.28 8.97
N ALA A 775 -8.67 -18.55 9.32
CA ALA A 775 -9.93 -19.23 9.03
C ALA A 775 -11.15 -18.53 9.68
N ARG A 776 -11.00 -18.02 10.94
CA ARG A 776 -12.09 -17.21 11.56
C ARG A 776 -12.42 -15.98 10.72
N ALA A 777 -11.40 -15.24 10.28
CA ALA A 777 -11.59 -14.04 9.47
C ALA A 777 -12.26 -14.35 8.12
N MET A 778 -11.83 -15.43 7.46
CA MET A 778 -12.44 -15.90 6.20
C MET A 778 -13.90 -16.30 6.39
N LEU A 779 -14.23 -17.08 7.44
CA LEU A 779 -15.60 -17.49 7.75
C LEU A 779 -16.50 -16.28 8.05
N ALA A 780 -15.98 -15.30 8.81
CA ALA A 780 -16.69 -14.06 9.08
C ALA A 780 -16.98 -13.27 7.79
N ALA A 781 -15.97 -13.09 6.93
CA ALA A 781 -16.14 -12.43 5.64
C ALA A 781 -17.13 -13.16 4.73
N SER A 782 -17.10 -14.49 4.73
CA SER A 782 -18.06 -15.32 3.97
C SER A 782 -19.50 -15.13 4.48
N ALA A 783 -19.70 -15.02 5.81
CA ALA A 783 -21.01 -14.70 6.38
C ALA A 783 -21.49 -13.31 5.96
N ASN A 784 -20.59 -12.32 6.00
CA ASN A 784 -20.89 -10.94 5.58
C ASN A 784 -21.24 -10.85 4.08
N ALA A 785 -20.62 -11.69 3.27
CA ALA A 785 -20.92 -11.81 1.85
C ALA A 785 -22.18 -12.65 1.56
N GLY A 786 -22.87 -13.14 2.59
CA GLY A 786 -24.16 -13.83 2.49
C GLY A 786 -24.07 -15.34 2.18
N HIS A 787 -22.97 -16.02 2.54
CA HIS A 787 -22.95 -17.48 2.47
C HIS A 787 -23.89 -18.06 3.54
N PRO A 788 -24.82 -18.97 3.18
CA PRO A 788 -25.90 -19.40 4.07
C PRO A 788 -25.44 -20.06 5.37
N ASP A 789 -24.37 -20.85 5.32
CA ASP A 789 -23.88 -21.64 6.46
C ASP A 789 -22.74 -20.99 7.21
N ALA A 790 -22.07 -19.97 6.61
CA ALA A 790 -20.80 -19.45 7.14
C ALA A 790 -20.93 -18.87 8.55
N LEU A 791 -22.07 -18.27 8.90
CA LEU A 791 -22.30 -17.74 10.26
C LEU A 791 -22.36 -18.87 11.31
N ALA A 792 -23.05 -19.96 11.01
CA ALA A 792 -23.14 -21.12 11.90
C ALA A 792 -21.74 -21.77 12.05
N VAL A 793 -21.04 -21.94 10.95
CA VAL A 793 -19.67 -22.48 10.92
C VAL A 793 -18.71 -21.58 11.68
N TYR A 794 -18.79 -20.26 11.50
CA TYR A 794 -18.00 -19.30 12.25
C TYR A 794 -18.18 -19.45 13.76
N ARG A 795 -19.44 -19.53 14.22
CA ARG A 795 -19.77 -19.70 15.67
C ARG A 795 -19.22 -21.00 16.20
N MET A 796 -19.37 -22.10 15.48
CA MET A 796 -18.79 -23.40 15.81
C MET A 796 -17.27 -23.30 15.92
N TRP A 797 -16.60 -22.66 14.95
CA TRP A 797 -15.16 -22.55 14.93
C TRP A 797 -14.60 -21.64 16.04
N VAL A 798 -15.30 -20.56 16.39
CA VAL A 798 -14.97 -19.73 17.56
C VAL A 798 -15.01 -20.56 18.84
N ALA A 799 -16.05 -21.38 19.03
CA ALA A 799 -16.18 -22.26 20.20
C ALA A 799 -15.04 -23.32 20.28
N ARG A 800 -14.52 -23.76 19.11
CA ARG A 800 -13.38 -24.72 19.04
C ARG A 800 -12.01 -24.05 19.23
N THR A 801 -11.91 -22.71 19.17
CA THR A 801 -10.65 -21.95 19.20
C THR A 801 -10.66 -20.81 20.24
N PRO A 802 -11.07 -21.03 21.51
CA PRO A 802 -11.28 -19.96 22.49
C PRO A 802 -9.99 -19.19 22.84
N GLY A 803 -8.81 -19.81 22.70
CA GLY A 803 -7.52 -19.16 22.98
C GLY A 803 -7.20 -17.99 22.03
N ILE A 804 -7.78 -17.96 20.84
CA ILE A 804 -7.57 -16.89 19.87
C ILE A 804 -8.19 -15.56 20.33
N ASP A 805 -9.30 -15.59 21.06
CA ASP A 805 -9.95 -14.38 21.57
C ASP A 805 -9.02 -13.60 22.52
N ASN A 806 -8.29 -14.30 23.37
CA ASN A 806 -7.28 -13.70 24.24
C ASN A 806 -6.09 -13.14 23.45
N ALA A 807 -5.66 -13.85 22.41
CA ALA A 807 -4.56 -13.40 21.56
C ALA A 807 -4.94 -12.12 20.78
N PHE A 808 -6.20 -11.97 20.37
CA PHE A 808 -6.70 -10.76 19.71
C PHE A 808 -6.70 -9.51 20.61
N LEU A 809 -6.67 -9.64 21.93
CA LEU A 809 -6.55 -8.48 22.83
C LEU A 809 -5.19 -7.75 22.69
N THR A 810 -4.19 -8.40 22.14
CA THR A 810 -2.86 -7.82 21.89
C THR A 810 -2.54 -7.66 20.42
N ASP A 811 -3.07 -8.54 19.58
CA ASP A 811 -2.88 -8.47 18.12
C ASP A 811 -4.17 -8.79 17.36
N PRO A 812 -4.98 -7.78 17.05
CA PRO A 812 -6.24 -7.96 16.37
C PRO A 812 -6.14 -8.00 14.84
N THR A 813 -4.97 -8.24 14.24
CA THR A 813 -4.75 -8.27 12.79
C THR A 813 -5.83 -9.08 12.05
N TRP A 814 -6.24 -10.22 12.59
CA TRP A 814 -7.23 -11.12 12.02
C TRP A 814 -8.58 -11.15 12.76
N ALA A 815 -8.84 -10.18 13.62
CA ALA A 815 -10.05 -10.13 14.42
C ALA A 815 -11.29 -9.64 13.63
N VAL A 816 -11.44 -10.13 12.40
CA VAL A 816 -12.61 -9.89 11.57
C VAL A 816 -13.78 -10.72 12.10
N THR A 817 -14.97 -10.13 12.13
CA THR A 817 -16.19 -10.72 12.70
C THR A 817 -17.37 -10.58 11.75
N PRO A 818 -18.42 -11.40 11.88
CA PRO A 818 -19.68 -11.15 11.19
C PRO A 818 -20.27 -9.78 11.54
N LEU A 819 -21.04 -9.21 10.62
CA LEU A 819 -21.77 -7.95 10.85
C LEU A 819 -22.63 -8.04 12.11
N ARG A 820 -22.69 -6.96 12.86
CA ARG A 820 -23.59 -6.81 14.02
C ARG A 820 -25.00 -6.50 13.49
N HIS A 821 -25.95 -7.36 13.79
CA HIS A 821 -27.37 -7.16 13.45
C HIS A 821 -28.25 -7.55 14.64
#